data_8d9b55067127e071805c8564727c0766
#
_entry.id   8d9b55067127e071805c8564727c0766
#
_cell.length_a   1.000
_cell.length_b   1.000
_cell.length_c   1.000
_cell.angle_alpha   90.00
_cell.angle_beta   90.00
_cell.angle_gamma   90.00
#
_symmetry.space_group_name_H-M   'P 1'
#
loop_
_entity.id
_entity.type
_entity.pdbx_description
1 polymer ?
#
loop_
_entity_poly.entity_id
_entity_poly.type
_entity_poly.pdbx_seq_one_letter_code
_entity_poly.pdbx_strand_id
1 'polypeptide(L)'
;MSFELSTLFALGIGYLAILFGIAFITEKGWIPERVVRHPIVYVLSLGVFASVWSYYASTGNAFRDGFGYLAPFIGISLAFLLSPLILRPILNLTKTYQLSSLADLLAFRYRSPWAGTLTTVIMLIGVMPLLALQIQAVANTVGLLSPEATQTTLALTFCLLITLFAIFFGTGKGSGRERHDGLVMTIAFESLVKLLAVLLVGWFAVHEGFGGFVAMEEWLQGQPELLRRLKEPAPPGTFQVQMLIFFTAAVATPHMFYITFHENNHPRALNVASWGLPLYFLLLSLPVLPILWAGLNSGSLTPMEYYPVTLGVDYGSPLMTLIGFLGGLSAASGLIIVITLALSTMCLNHLILPIWQPRANQDIYRWLLWKRRALIAALIWGGFLFYYIPSDSQSIRAVSNIGLVGSLQFLPAVIALLYWPRGNKKGFMAGVAAGTIIWVTLLVLPVATGFNLVVLDGMNTRVIIALSLICNIILFITVSLMTRSSTEEKVSADICSVDNLRRQRRARVSAGSADEFISQLTKPLGERTATRXVMQALRDLNMXKKDKRPKSLRLLRGRLEANLSGLLGPAIAHXLIDRFLPXTANXEPGASDVAAXENRIEAXRSNLSGMAADLDNLRRXHRQXLMXLPLGVCSLGPEDQIIMWNXAMESLTGITPDEAAGLQLGEIGEPWXSLLNXXXTGDNTHQHKATVNIHGXKRYVSLHKAVIEKSASPRIRQXGVIXXLEXLTETXXLEEELAHSERLASXGRLAAGVAHXIGNPITGIACLAQNVRDETQNDXIRNMARQXIEQTDRTSRXVQSLVNFAHSGSHXKSXQRKERVSXSXCXDEAITLVSLNKKGKYMNFDVRCDEPAXILGDSQQLLQVLVXLINNAXXASPEQSTXXVXXERIAASVXXSVXDEGTGIPXSIXDRIFEPFXTTKEPGXGTGLGLSLVYSLVENLGGHIDIMNASARXDNPGAKVILSFPCYDAQHAPNS
;
A
#
# COMPACT_ATOMS: atom_id res chain seq x y z
N MET A 1 -5.24 26.90 -53.56
CA MET A 1 -6.12 27.03 -52.35
C MET A 1 -5.27 27.55 -51.22
N SER A 2 -5.65 28.66 -50.63
CA SER A 2 -5.02 29.22 -49.44
C SER A 2 -6.06 29.37 -48.32
N PHE A 3 -5.63 29.19 -47.10
CA PHE A 3 -6.47 29.36 -45.91
C PHE A 3 -6.13 30.72 -45.27
N GLU A 4 -7.13 31.32 -44.67
CA GLU A 4 -6.91 32.49 -43.81
C GLU A 4 -6.10 32.08 -42.59
N LEU A 5 -5.14 32.88 -42.18
CA LEU A 5 -4.31 32.62 -41.01
C LEU A 5 -5.14 32.49 -39.74
N SER A 6 -6.20 33.30 -39.66
CA SER A 6 -7.18 33.24 -38.51
C SER A 6 -7.88 31.90 -38.41
N THR A 7 -8.20 31.26 -39.54
CA THR A 7 -8.84 29.93 -39.57
C THR A 7 -7.89 28.87 -39.00
N LEU A 8 -6.63 28.88 -39.41
CA LEU A 8 -5.63 27.92 -38.93
C LEU A 8 -5.33 28.12 -37.44
N PHE A 9 -5.24 29.38 -36.99
CA PHE A 9 -5.06 29.67 -35.55
C PHE A 9 -6.27 29.25 -34.75
N ALA A 10 -7.47 29.51 -35.24
CA ALA A 10 -8.70 29.10 -34.57
C ALA A 10 -8.75 27.58 -34.43
N LEU A 11 -8.38 26.86 -35.50
CA LEU A 11 -8.31 25.38 -35.47
C LEU A 11 -7.25 24.89 -34.48
N GLY A 12 -6.07 25.47 -34.49
CA GLY A 12 -4.96 25.11 -33.59
C GLY A 12 -5.28 25.37 -32.12
N ILE A 13 -5.80 26.59 -31.83
CA ILE A 13 -6.18 26.97 -30.47
C ILE A 13 -7.36 26.08 -29.99
N GLY A 14 -8.32 25.82 -30.87
CA GLY A 14 -9.47 24.94 -30.58
C GLY A 14 -9.02 23.52 -30.26
N TYR A 15 -8.05 23.00 -30.99
CA TYR A 15 -7.46 21.68 -30.76
C TYR A 15 -6.77 21.63 -29.39
N LEU A 16 -5.93 22.64 -29.09
CA LEU A 16 -5.24 22.74 -27.80
C LEU A 16 -6.24 22.86 -26.63
N ALA A 17 -7.35 23.59 -26.86
CA ALA A 17 -8.44 23.71 -25.87
C ALA A 17 -9.11 22.35 -25.60
N ILE A 18 -9.32 21.54 -26.66
CA ILE A 18 -9.85 20.17 -26.51
C ILE A 18 -8.89 19.32 -25.69
N LEU A 19 -7.60 19.40 -25.96
CA LEU A 19 -6.57 18.69 -25.20
C LEU A 19 -6.60 19.08 -23.72
N PHE A 20 -6.69 20.38 -23.45
CA PHE A 20 -6.79 20.91 -22.08
C PHE A 20 -8.07 20.40 -21.41
N GLY A 21 -9.19 20.38 -22.14
CA GLY A 21 -10.47 19.85 -21.66
C GLY A 21 -10.39 18.38 -21.28
N ILE A 22 -9.76 17.57 -22.13
CA ILE A 22 -9.58 16.12 -21.86
C ILE A 22 -8.75 15.91 -20.58
N ALA A 23 -7.67 16.64 -20.42
CA ALA A 23 -6.83 16.57 -19.23
C ALA A 23 -7.58 17.00 -17.97
N PHE A 24 -8.31 18.11 -18.06
CA PHE A 24 -9.09 18.68 -16.94
C PHE A 24 -10.17 17.69 -16.48
N ILE A 25 -10.93 17.14 -17.44
CA ILE A 25 -12.02 16.17 -17.18
C ILE A 25 -11.43 14.89 -16.53
N THR A 26 -10.28 14.43 -17.03
CA THR A 26 -9.60 13.24 -16.50
C THR A 26 -9.11 13.48 -15.06
N GLU A 27 -8.49 14.62 -14.81
CA GLU A 27 -7.97 14.98 -13.46
C GLU A 27 -9.06 15.20 -12.44
N LYS A 28 -10.24 15.67 -12.87
CA LYS A 28 -11.42 15.85 -12.01
C LYS A 28 -12.12 14.51 -11.70
N GLY A 29 -11.72 13.43 -12.36
CA GLY A 29 -12.31 12.10 -12.14
C GLY A 29 -13.65 11.88 -12.84
N TRP A 30 -14.00 12.74 -13.81
CA TRP A 30 -15.26 12.63 -14.57
C TRP A 30 -15.23 11.47 -15.56
N ILE A 31 -14.02 11.08 -15.99
CA ILE A 31 -13.85 9.87 -16.81
C ILE A 31 -13.65 8.67 -15.86
N PRO A 32 -14.37 7.54 -16.03
CA PRO A 32 -14.20 6.37 -15.15
C PRO A 32 -12.76 5.85 -15.16
N GLU A 33 -12.27 5.41 -14.00
CA GLU A 33 -10.91 4.84 -13.84
C GLU A 33 -10.68 3.66 -14.80
N ARG A 34 -11.72 2.89 -15.10
CA ARG A 34 -11.65 1.75 -16.02
C ARG A 34 -11.18 2.17 -17.41
N VAL A 35 -11.60 3.36 -17.85
CA VAL A 35 -11.21 3.92 -19.18
C VAL A 35 -9.80 4.47 -19.11
N VAL A 36 -9.50 5.28 -18.08
CA VAL A 36 -8.20 5.94 -17.91
C VAL A 36 -7.07 4.91 -17.77
N ARG A 37 -7.32 3.83 -17.02
CA ARG A 37 -6.32 2.78 -16.74
C ARG A 37 -6.38 1.61 -17.71
N HIS A 38 -7.15 1.72 -18.78
CA HIS A 38 -7.25 0.67 -19.79
C HIS A 38 -5.91 0.49 -20.52
N PRO A 39 -5.42 -0.73 -20.75
CA PRO A 39 -4.13 -0.94 -21.43
C PRO A 39 -4.04 -0.29 -22.82
N ILE A 40 -5.14 -0.16 -23.56
CA ILE A 40 -5.15 0.50 -24.88
C ILE A 40 -4.80 1.99 -24.75
N VAL A 41 -5.25 2.66 -23.67
CA VAL A 41 -4.89 4.07 -23.41
C VAL A 41 -3.38 4.19 -23.18
N TYR A 42 -2.79 3.26 -22.44
CA TYR A 42 -1.33 3.20 -22.24
C TYR A 42 -0.60 2.97 -23.57
N VAL A 43 -1.04 2.03 -24.40
CA VAL A 43 -0.43 1.77 -25.73
C VAL A 43 -0.51 3.01 -26.61
N LEU A 44 -1.66 3.67 -26.66
CA LEU A 44 -1.85 4.90 -27.46
C LEU A 44 -0.95 6.03 -26.93
N SER A 45 -0.76 6.15 -25.61
CA SER A 45 0.13 7.17 -25.04
C SER A 45 1.60 6.95 -25.48
N LEU A 46 2.01 5.70 -25.67
CA LEU A 46 3.33 5.35 -26.21
C LEU A 46 3.48 5.78 -27.67
N GLY A 47 2.37 5.97 -28.37
CA GLY A 47 2.34 6.53 -29.72
C GLY A 47 2.92 7.95 -29.82
N VAL A 48 3.20 8.62 -28.71
CA VAL A 48 3.90 9.92 -28.67
C VAL A 48 5.26 9.86 -29.39
N PHE A 49 5.91 8.71 -29.41
CA PHE A 49 7.18 8.49 -30.14
C PHE A 49 7.03 8.79 -31.63
N ALA A 50 5.86 8.51 -32.20
CA ALA A 50 5.51 8.82 -33.57
C ALA A 50 5.24 10.34 -33.70
N SER A 51 6.29 11.12 -33.80
CA SER A 51 6.23 12.58 -33.95
C SER A 51 6.30 12.98 -35.44
N VAL A 52 6.78 14.13 -35.68
CA VAL A 52 7.01 14.70 -37.07
C VAL A 52 7.86 13.75 -37.92
N TRP A 53 8.81 13.01 -37.34
CA TRP A 53 9.63 12.04 -38.09
C TRP A 53 8.80 10.97 -38.78
N SER A 54 7.72 10.50 -38.14
CA SER A 54 6.83 9.46 -38.70
C SER A 54 5.72 10.05 -39.56
N TYR A 55 5.22 11.22 -39.17
CA TYR A 55 4.08 11.85 -39.84
C TYR A 55 4.50 12.55 -41.16
N TYR A 56 5.64 13.28 -41.15
CA TYR A 56 6.11 14.05 -42.30
C TYR A 56 7.38 13.46 -42.92
N ALA A 57 8.45 13.29 -42.13
CA ALA A 57 9.76 12.90 -42.67
C ALA A 57 9.75 11.52 -43.32
N SER A 58 8.85 10.61 -42.92
CA SER A 58 8.76 9.28 -43.50
C SER A 58 8.47 9.30 -45.01
N THR A 59 7.65 10.23 -45.48
CA THR A 59 7.32 10.40 -46.90
C THR A 59 8.55 10.72 -47.72
N GLY A 60 9.36 11.66 -47.23
CA GLY A 60 10.63 12.01 -47.88
C GLY A 60 11.66 10.88 -47.88
N ASN A 61 11.73 10.17 -46.75
CA ASN A 61 12.60 8.99 -46.57
C ASN A 61 12.20 7.87 -47.53
N ALA A 62 10.89 7.62 -47.72
CA ALA A 62 10.38 6.61 -48.63
C ALA A 62 10.77 6.88 -50.06
N PHE A 63 10.83 8.16 -50.46
CA PHE A 63 11.30 8.54 -51.80
C PHE A 63 12.81 8.26 -51.99
N ARG A 64 13.63 8.63 -50.99
CA ARG A 64 15.08 8.46 -51.04
C ARG A 64 15.55 7.02 -50.89
N ASP A 65 14.96 6.30 -49.91
CA ASP A 65 15.46 5.01 -49.41
C ASP A 65 14.58 3.83 -49.76
N GLY A 66 13.48 4.05 -50.49
CA GLY A 66 12.52 3.00 -50.81
C GLY A 66 11.99 2.37 -49.51
N PHE A 67 11.97 1.03 -49.38
CA PHE A 67 11.53 0.29 -48.20
C PHE A 67 12.42 0.54 -46.96
N GLY A 68 13.61 1.17 -47.16
CA GLY A 68 14.46 1.56 -46.03
C GLY A 68 13.80 2.50 -45.05
N TYR A 69 12.74 3.22 -45.42
CA TYR A 69 11.99 4.11 -44.54
C TYR A 69 11.35 3.33 -43.37
N LEU A 70 11.21 2.02 -43.50
CA LEU A 70 10.63 1.15 -42.45
C LEU A 70 11.60 0.88 -41.28
N ALA A 71 12.90 1.13 -41.45
CA ALA A 71 13.90 0.82 -40.41
C ALA A 71 13.57 1.45 -39.04
N PRO A 72 13.20 2.75 -38.93
CA PRO A 72 12.77 3.33 -37.64
C PRO A 72 11.55 2.63 -37.05
N PHE A 73 10.54 2.32 -37.85
CA PHE A 73 9.30 1.65 -37.39
C PHE A 73 9.59 0.25 -36.86
N ILE A 74 10.47 -0.49 -37.55
CA ILE A 74 10.88 -1.85 -37.16
C ILE A 74 11.72 -1.80 -35.89
N GLY A 75 12.64 -0.82 -35.77
CA GLY A 75 13.51 -0.67 -34.60
C GLY A 75 12.73 -0.49 -33.30
N ILE A 76 11.80 0.46 -33.28
CA ILE A 76 10.97 0.72 -32.08
C ILE A 76 10.03 -0.47 -31.80
N SER A 77 9.47 -1.08 -32.85
CA SER A 77 8.59 -2.24 -32.72
C SER A 77 9.35 -3.43 -32.13
N LEU A 78 10.58 -3.66 -32.56
CA LEU A 78 11.42 -4.76 -32.09
C LEU A 78 11.73 -4.61 -30.58
N ALA A 79 12.00 -3.37 -30.12
CA ALA A 79 12.21 -3.10 -28.69
C ALA A 79 11.01 -3.53 -27.85
N PHE A 80 9.80 -3.26 -28.30
CA PHE A 80 8.57 -3.64 -27.58
C PHE A 80 8.23 -5.13 -27.72
N LEU A 81 8.49 -5.72 -28.88
CA LEU A 81 8.32 -7.18 -29.06
C LEU A 81 9.28 -7.96 -28.14
N LEU A 82 10.48 -7.44 -27.91
CA LEU A 82 11.47 -8.02 -27.02
C LEU A 82 11.36 -7.46 -25.58
N SER A 83 10.19 -6.97 -25.19
CA SER A 83 9.96 -6.35 -23.88
C SER A 83 10.35 -7.23 -22.68
N PRO A 84 10.18 -8.58 -22.68
CA PRO A 84 10.61 -9.40 -21.54
C PRO A 84 12.12 -9.33 -21.27
N LEU A 85 12.93 -9.00 -22.28
CA LEU A 85 14.40 -8.97 -22.14
C LEU A 85 14.92 -7.66 -21.56
N ILE A 86 14.34 -6.53 -21.93
CA ILE A 86 14.85 -5.20 -21.56
C ILE A 86 13.78 -4.37 -20.83
N LEU A 87 12.62 -4.20 -21.41
CA LEU A 87 11.61 -3.25 -20.89
C LEU A 87 11.01 -3.72 -19.57
N ARG A 88 10.67 -5.02 -19.44
CA ARG A 88 10.06 -5.55 -18.22
C ARG A 88 11.02 -5.48 -17.01
N PRO A 89 12.28 -5.90 -17.10
CA PRO A 89 13.22 -5.73 -16.00
C PRO A 89 13.41 -4.26 -15.59
N ILE A 90 13.49 -3.34 -16.54
CA ILE A 90 13.62 -1.90 -16.27
C ILE A 90 12.33 -1.39 -15.57
N LEU A 91 11.15 -1.83 -16.03
CA LEU A 91 9.88 -1.45 -15.41
C LEU A 91 9.82 -1.87 -13.95
N ASN A 92 10.26 -3.08 -13.63
CA ASN A 92 10.32 -3.57 -12.25
C ASN A 92 11.24 -2.71 -11.38
N LEU A 93 12.42 -2.33 -11.91
CA LEU A 93 13.36 -1.47 -11.21
C LEU A 93 12.80 -0.06 -10.99
N THR A 94 12.22 0.53 -12.03
CA THR A 94 11.70 1.91 -11.96
C THR A 94 10.49 2.01 -11.03
N LYS A 95 9.63 1.00 -10.99
CA LYS A 95 8.48 0.98 -10.07
C LYS A 95 8.92 0.77 -8.63
N THR A 96 9.86 -0.15 -8.39
CA THR A 96 10.35 -0.45 -7.04
C THR A 96 11.10 0.75 -6.44
N TYR A 97 11.99 1.39 -7.22
CA TYR A 97 12.87 2.47 -6.74
C TYR A 97 12.42 3.87 -7.20
N GLN A 98 11.26 3.97 -7.84
CA GLN A 98 10.62 5.22 -8.28
C GLN A 98 11.54 6.10 -9.14
N LEU A 99 12.15 5.48 -10.14
CA LEU A 99 13.05 6.14 -11.07
C LEU A 99 12.24 6.66 -12.26
N SER A 100 12.36 7.94 -12.58
CA SER A 100 11.54 8.59 -13.61
C SER A 100 12.24 8.80 -14.94
N SER A 101 13.57 8.57 -15.01
CA SER A 101 14.37 8.79 -16.21
C SER A 101 15.52 7.80 -16.32
N LEU A 102 16.12 7.70 -17.51
CA LEU A 102 17.34 6.91 -17.72
C LEU A 102 18.50 7.47 -16.89
N ALA A 103 18.58 8.79 -16.73
CA ALA A 103 19.60 9.42 -15.87
C ALA A 103 19.47 8.95 -14.44
N ASP A 104 18.23 8.85 -13.91
CA ASP A 104 17.96 8.31 -12.58
C ASP A 104 18.40 6.85 -12.47
N LEU A 105 18.07 6.03 -13.48
CA LEU A 105 18.40 4.61 -13.50
C LEU A 105 19.91 4.38 -13.51
N LEU A 106 20.66 5.14 -14.32
CA LEU A 106 22.11 5.02 -14.41
C LEU A 106 22.80 5.57 -13.15
N ALA A 107 22.30 6.68 -12.60
CA ALA A 107 22.79 7.23 -11.32
C ALA A 107 22.58 6.23 -10.19
N PHE A 108 21.45 5.55 -10.16
CA PHE A 108 21.12 4.49 -9.18
C PHE A 108 22.05 3.28 -9.33
N ARG A 109 22.22 2.80 -10.56
CA ARG A 109 23.05 1.61 -10.86
C ARG A 109 24.52 1.83 -10.50
N TYR A 110 25.08 2.97 -10.86
CA TYR A 110 26.51 3.27 -10.69
C TYR A 110 26.82 4.07 -9.42
N ARG A 111 25.79 4.37 -8.62
CA ARG A 111 25.90 5.12 -7.36
C ARG A 111 26.78 6.37 -7.55
N SER A 112 26.49 7.11 -8.62
CA SER A 112 27.27 8.29 -9.00
C SER A 112 26.35 9.41 -9.50
N PRO A 113 26.42 10.61 -8.91
CA PRO A 113 25.69 11.76 -9.43
C PRO A 113 26.21 12.18 -10.83
N TRP A 114 27.49 11.95 -11.13
CA TRP A 114 28.10 12.27 -12.43
C TRP A 114 27.50 11.42 -13.57
N ALA A 115 27.10 10.18 -13.29
CA ALA A 115 26.43 9.32 -14.27
C ALA A 115 25.09 9.95 -14.70
N GLY A 116 24.32 10.45 -13.77
CA GLY A 116 23.06 11.15 -14.04
C GLY A 116 23.28 12.49 -14.77
N THR A 117 24.28 13.26 -14.35
CA THR A 117 24.64 14.55 -14.96
C THR A 117 25.07 14.36 -16.42
N LEU A 118 25.98 13.42 -16.68
CA LEU A 118 26.47 13.12 -18.03
C LEU A 118 25.33 12.66 -18.95
N THR A 119 24.47 11.77 -18.45
CA THR A 119 23.30 11.28 -19.20
C THR A 119 22.38 12.45 -19.57
N THR A 120 22.10 13.35 -18.62
CA THR A 120 21.22 14.50 -18.82
C THR A 120 21.80 15.47 -19.86
N VAL A 121 23.11 15.75 -19.80
CA VAL A 121 23.80 16.65 -20.77
C VAL A 121 23.73 16.06 -22.18
N ILE A 122 24.02 14.77 -22.34
CA ILE A 122 23.99 14.09 -23.66
C ILE A 122 22.55 14.11 -24.21
N MET A 123 21.56 13.83 -23.39
CA MET A 123 20.13 13.87 -23.76
C MET A 123 19.73 15.30 -24.17
N LEU A 124 20.19 16.31 -23.43
CA LEU A 124 19.90 17.72 -23.71
C LEU A 124 20.42 18.12 -25.09
N ILE A 125 21.68 17.73 -25.41
CA ILE A 125 22.30 18.00 -26.72
C ILE A 125 21.51 17.28 -27.82
N GLY A 126 21.14 16.03 -27.62
CA GLY A 126 20.42 15.22 -28.62
C GLY A 126 18.98 15.63 -28.85
N VAL A 127 18.31 16.17 -27.82
CA VAL A 127 16.88 16.54 -27.87
C VAL A 127 16.64 17.90 -28.53
N MET A 128 17.57 18.84 -28.41
CA MET A 128 17.38 20.20 -29.00
C MET A 128 17.05 20.17 -30.49
N PRO A 129 17.79 19.43 -31.35
CA PRO A 129 17.40 19.30 -32.77
C PRO A 129 16.03 18.69 -32.96
N LEU A 130 15.64 17.73 -32.12
CA LEU A 130 14.33 17.07 -32.20
C LEU A 130 13.20 18.06 -31.91
N LEU A 131 13.35 18.90 -30.88
CA LEU A 131 12.42 20.00 -30.59
C LEU A 131 12.32 20.99 -31.74
N ALA A 132 13.47 21.39 -32.31
CA ALA A 132 13.54 22.31 -33.44
C ALA A 132 12.79 21.75 -34.66
N LEU A 133 12.89 20.46 -34.92
CA LEU A 133 12.14 19.75 -35.98
C LEU A 133 10.63 19.89 -35.81
N GLN A 134 10.11 19.74 -34.60
CA GLN A 134 8.68 19.88 -34.32
C GLN A 134 8.21 21.32 -34.57
N ILE A 135 8.98 22.30 -34.12
CA ILE A 135 8.69 23.73 -34.30
C ILE A 135 8.72 24.07 -35.80
N GLN A 136 9.74 23.63 -36.52
CA GLN A 136 9.91 23.83 -37.98
C GLN A 136 8.70 23.25 -38.75
N ALA A 137 8.27 22.05 -38.40
CA ALA A 137 7.17 21.36 -39.09
C ALA A 137 5.88 22.17 -38.99
N VAL A 138 5.54 22.67 -37.79
CA VAL A 138 4.32 23.46 -37.56
C VAL A 138 4.42 24.79 -38.33
N ALA A 139 5.56 25.51 -38.23
CA ALA A 139 5.77 26.79 -38.92
C ALA A 139 5.71 26.63 -40.45
N ASN A 140 6.35 25.61 -41.01
CA ASN A 140 6.35 25.33 -42.45
C ASN A 140 4.97 24.94 -42.97
N THR A 141 4.20 24.09 -42.21
CA THR A 141 2.87 23.67 -42.62
C THR A 141 1.91 24.86 -42.65
N VAL A 142 1.92 25.70 -41.63
CA VAL A 142 1.07 26.91 -41.58
C VAL A 142 1.47 27.86 -42.70
N GLY A 143 2.78 28.01 -42.94
CA GLY A 143 3.31 28.86 -44.03
C GLY A 143 2.93 28.38 -45.43
N LEU A 144 2.84 27.03 -45.63
CA LEU A 144 2.41 26.44 -46.92
C LEU A 144 0.91 26.65 -47.13
N LEU A 145 0.09 26.64 -46.07
CA LEU A 145 -1.36 26.79 -46.14
C LEU A 145 -1.79 28.27 -46.17
N SER A 146 -1.02 29.15 -45.53
CA SER A 146 -1.34 30.58 -45.41
C SER A 146 -0.02 31.41 -45.46
N PRO A 147 0.31 32.02 -46.61
CA PRO A 147 1.56 32.77 -46.74
C PRO A 147 1.50 34.20 -46.14
N GLU A 148 0.55 34.52 -45.29
CA GLU A 148 0.30 35.85 -44.70
C GLU A 148 1.36 36.28 -43.67
N ALA A 149 2.08 35.33 -43.03
CA ALA A 149 3.05 35.62 -41.98
C ALA A 149 4.39 34.96 -42.26
N THR A 150 5.47 35.52 -41.69
CA THR A 150 6.81 34.97 -41.80
C THR A 150 6.95 33.69 -41.00
N GLN A 151 7.85 32.82 -41.41
CA GLN A 151 8.15 31.55 -40.72
C GLN A 151 8.52 31.78 -39.24
N THR A 152 9.34 32.78 -38.97
CA THR A 152 9.81 33.16 -37.63
C THR A 152 8.64 33.55 -36.73
N THR A 153 7.71 34.38 -37.24
CA THR A 153 6.50 34.81 -36.48
C THR A 153 5.63 33.61 -36.14
N LEU A 154 5.42 32.69 -37.07
CA LEU A 154 4.65 31.46 -36.86
C LEU A 154 5.29 30.55 -35.81
N ALA A 155 6.60 30.38 -35.88
CA ALA A 155 7.36 29.58 -34.88
C ALA A 155 7.29 30.21 -33.50
N LEU A 156 7.43 31.53 -33.38
CA LEU A 156 7.33 32.27 -32.12
C LEU A 156 5.93 32.09 -31.48
N THR A 157 4.89 32.24 -32.29
CA THR A 157 3.49 32.09 -31.81
C THR A 157 3.24 30.67 -31.33
N PHE A 158 3.68 29.67 -32.07
CA PHE A 158 3.55 28.27 -31.69
C PHE A 158 4.28 27.99 -30.37
N CYS A 159 5.53 28.46 -30.24
CA CYS A 159 6.34 28.27 -29.04
C CYS A 159 5.68 28.92 -27.81
N LEU A 160 5.09 30.11 -27.97
CA LEU A 160 4.39 30.80 -26.89
C LEU A 160 3.18 29.96 -26.43
N LEU A 161 2.36 29.54 -27.38
CA LEU A 161 1.16 28.74 -27.10
C LEU A 161 1.49 27.40 -26.42
N ILE A 162 2.45 26.67 -26.93
CA ILE A 162 2.82 25.36 -26.42
C ILE A 162 3.54 25.47 -25.06
N THR A 163 4.29 26.58 -24.82
CA THR A 163 4.91 26.85 -23.52
C THR A 163 3.84 27.03 -22.44
N LEU A 164 2.84 27.86 -22.71
CA LEU A 164 1.73 28.06 -21.78
C LEU A 164 1.00 26.75 -21.49
N PHE A 165 0.73 25.99 -22.56
CA PHE A 165 0.04 24.70 -22.44
C PHE A 165 0.86 23.70 -21.62
N ALA A 166 2.15 23.57 -21.89
CA ALA A 166 3.04 22.61 -21.21
C ALA A 166 3.19 22.97 -19.72
N ILE A 167 3.27 24.26 -19.38
CA ILE A 167 3.38 24.72 -17.99
C ILE A 167 2.10 24.40 -17.21
N PHE A 168 0.95 24.72 -17.77
CA PHE A 168 -0.34 24.47 -17.11
C PHE A 168 -0.66 22.98 -17.00
N PHE A 169 -0.28 22.22 -18.02
CA PHE A 169 -0.60 20.79 -18.14
C PHE A 169 0.31 19.90 -17.30
N GLY A 170 1.61 20.14 -17.39
CA GLY A 170 2.62 19.26 -16.82
C GLY A 170 2.90 19.47 -15.34
N THR A 171 2.36 20.53 -14.72
CA THR A 171 2.76 20.94 -13.38
C THR A 171 1.59 21.17 -12.42
N GLY A 172 0.43 20.55 -12.69
CA GLY A 172 -0.79 20.79 -11.91
C GLY A 172 -0.78 20.25 -10.50
N LYS A 173 0.09 19.28 -10.17
CA LYS A 173 0.18 18.68 -8.83
C LYS A 173 1.62 18.69 -8.36
N GLY A 174 1.80 19.05 -7.09
CA GLY A 174 3.11 19.37 -6.52
C GLY A 174 4.04 18.22 -6.20
N SER A 175 3.62 16.98 -6.36
CA SER A 175 4.53 15.84 -6.17
C SER A 175 4.88 15.22 -7.52
N GLY A 176 6.17 15.14 -7.82
CA GLY A 176 6.69 14.49 -9.04
C GLY A 176 6.42 12.99 -9.09
N ARG A 177 5.68 12.50 -8.14
CA ARG A 177 5.37 11.10 -7.88
C ARG A 177 3.97 10.69 -8.34
N GLU A 178 3.08 11.67 -8.40
CA GLU A 178 1.72 11.39 -8.83
C GLU A 178 1.69 11.22 -10.34
N ARG A 179 0.98 10.22 -10.79
CA ARG A 179 0.74 10.00 -12.22
C ARG A 179 -0.05 11.15 -12.80
N HIS A 180 0.30 11.49 -14.01
CA HIS A 180 -0.43 12.49 -14.78
C HIS A 180 -1.45 11.79 -15.67
N ASP A 181 -2.52 11.26 -15.07
CA ASP A 181 -3.58 10.56 -15.80
C ASP A 181 -4.16 11.45 -16.91
N GLY A 182 -4.30 12.74 -16.63
CA GLY A 182 -4.73 13.72 -17.62
C GLY A 182 -3.78 13.81 -18.79
N LEU A 183 -2.47 13.81 -18.53
CA LEU A 183 -1.45 13.84 -19.57
C LEU A 183 -1.49 12.55 -20.42
N VAL A 184 -1.54 11.40 -19.77
CA VAL A 184 -1.57 10.09 -20.46
C VAL A 184 -2.81 9.99 -21.37
N MET A 185 -3.97 10.40 -20.88
CA MET A 185 -5.22 10.38 -21.65
C MET A 185 -5.15 11.35 -22.84
N THR A 186 -4.59 12.53 -22.64
CA THR A 186 -4.42 13.54 -23.69
C THR A 186 -3.48 13.03 -24.79
N ILE A 187 -2.34 12.45 -24.40
CA ILE A 187 -1.38 11.91 -25.37
C ILE A 187 -1.97 10.69 -26.11
N ALA A 188 -2.76 9.87 -25.44
CA ALA A 188 -3.49 8.77 -26.07
C ALA A 188 -4.47 9.30 -27.15
N PHE A 189 -5.19 10.38 -26.81
CA PHE A 189 -6.11 11.05 -27.77
C PHE A 189 -5.33 11.62 -28.96
N GLU A 190 -4.19 12.31 -28.71
CA GLU A 190 -3.35 12.86 -29.78
C GLU A 190 -2.82 11.74 -30.71
N SER A 191 -2.40 10.62 -30.14
CA SER A 191 -1.91 9.47 -30.91
C SER A 191 -3.02 8.86 -31.79
N LEU A 192 -4.24 8.84 -31.27
CA LEU A 192 -5.40 8.37 -32.05
C LEU A 192 -5.72 9.37 -33.18
N VAL A 193 -5.69 10.67 -32.89
CA VAL A 193 -5.96 11.73 -33.90
C VAL A 193 -4.96 11.63 -35.07
N LYS A 194 -3.65 11.55 -34.78
CA LYS A 194 -2.64 11.49 -35.85
C LYS A 194 -2.73 10.18 -36.66
N LEU A 195 -3.03 9.06 -36.00
CA LEU A 195 -3.23 7.78 -36.69
C LEU A 195 -4.43 7.85 -37.64
N LEU A 196 -5.58 8.33 -37.14
CA LEU A 196 -6.78 8.46 -37.96
C LEU A 196 -6.56 9.47 -39.10
N ALA A 197 -5.86 10.57 -38.84
CA ALA A 197 -5.56 11.60 -39.84
C ALA A 197 -4.71 11.02 -40.98
N VAL A 198 -3.62 10.31 -40.67
CA VAL A 198 -2.73 9.76 -41.68
C VAL A 198 -3.40 8.61 -42.46
N LEU A 199 -4.24 7.82 -41.81
CA LEU A 199 -5.02 6.74 -42.48
C LEU A 199 -6.05 7.34 -43.42
N LEU A 200 -6.74 8.42 -43.03
CA LEU A 200 -7.71 9.13 -43.88
C LEU A 200 -7.03 9.77 -45.06
N VAL A 201 -5.87 10.40 -44.85
CA VAL A 201 -5.09 11.01 -45.95
C VAL A 201 -4.59 9.92 -46.90
N GLY A 202 -4.14 8.77 -46.37
CA GLY A 202 -3.74 7.61 -47.19
C GLY A 202 -4.89 7.02 -48.01
N TRP A 203 -6.07 6.89 -47.41
CA TRP A 203 -7.29 6.45 -48.08
C TRP A 203 -7.63 7.46 -49.20
N PHE A 204 -7.62 8.74 -48.89
CA PHE A 204 -7.84 9.82 -49.89
C PHE A 204 -6.83 9.73 -51.03
N ALA A 205 -5.55 9.48 -50.74
CA ALA A 205 -4.47 9.34 -51.72
C ALA A 205 -4.77 8.20 -52.72
N VAL A 206 -5.23 7.06 -52.19
CA VAL A 206 -5.56 5.89 -53.00
C VAL A 206 -6.82 6.14 -53.88
N HIS A 207 -7.90 6.67 -53.27
CA HIS A 207 -9.19 6.80 -53.96
C HIS A 207 -9.33 8.05 -54.78
N GLU A 208 -8.91 9.21 -54.28
CA GLU A 208 -8.99 10.48 -55.04
C GLU A 208 -7.74 10.70 -55.92
N GLY A 209 -6.56 10.25 -55.45
CA GLY A 209 -5.32 10.36 -56.20
C GLY A 209 -5.24 9.43 -57.39
N PHE A 210 -5.75 8.21 -57.25
CA PHE A 210 -5.62 7.16 -58.28
C PHE A 210 -6.94 6.51 -58.69
N GLY A 211 -8.00 6.60 -57.88
CA GLY A 211 -9.27 5.96 -58.15
C GLY A 211 -9.36 4.55 -57.61
N GLY A 212 -8.39 4.07 -56.85
CA GLY A 212 -8.38 2.76 -56.17
C GLY A 212 -7.00 2.11 -56.18
N PHE A 213 -6.87 1.00 -55.49
CA PHE A 213 -5.61 0.26 -55.36
C PHE A 213 -5.09 -0.29 -56.72
N VAL A 214 -5.98 -0.77 -57.58
CA VAL A 214 -5.62 -1.32 -58.88
C VAL A 214 -5.04 -0.23 -59.76
N ALA A 215 -5.68 0.95 -59.80
CA ALA A 215 -5.21 2.13 -60.56
C ALA A 215 -3.87 2.63 -60.02
N MET A 216 -3.68 2.61 -58.72
CA MET A 216 -2.40 2.99 -58.06
C MET A 216 -1.28 2.02 -58.49
N GLU A 217 -1.56 0.71 -58.53
CA GLU A 217 -0.61 -0.33 -58.94
C GLU A 217 -0.21 -0.12 -60.42
N GLU A 218 -1.22 0.12 -61.28
CA GLU A 218 -0.99 0.39 -62.70
C GLU A 218 -0.13 1.63 -62.93
N TRP A 219 -0.39 2.72 -62.18
CA TRP A 219 0.41 3.93 -62.21
C TRP A 219 1.87 3.63 -61.78
N LEU A 220 2.05 2.86 -60.72
CA LEU A 220 3.36 2.50 -60.18
C LEU A 220 4.14 1.65 -61.20
N GLN A 221 3.50 0.71 -61.88
CA GLN A 221 4.11 -0.13 -62.95
C GLN A 221 4.62 0.77 -64.10
N GLY A 222 3.97 1.92 -64.33
CA GLY A 222 4.37 2.91 -65.33
C GLY A 222 5.51 3.81 -64.87
N GLN A 223 6.06 3.63 -63.65
CA GLN A 223 7.16 4.43 -63.08
C GLN A 223 8.36 3.52 -62.78
N PRO A 224 9.16 3.14 -63.79
CA PRO A 224 10.28 2.20 -63.59
C PRO A 224 11.36 2.69 -62.66
N GLU A 225 11.60 4.01 -62.60
CA GLU A 225 12.59 4.60 -61.68
C GLU A 225 12.16 4.50 -60.19
N LEU A 226 10.87 4.73 -59.94
CA LEU A 226 10.34 4.59 -58.59
C LEU A 226 10.36 3.12 -58.13
N LEU A 227 9.99 2.20 -59.01
CA LEU A 227 10.05 0.77 -58.74
C LEU A 227 11.48 0.31 -58.46
N ARG A 228 12.44 0.81 -59.25
CA ARG A 228 13.86 0.51 -59.06
C ARG A 228 14.32 0.95 -57.67
N ARG A 229 13.99 2.19 -57.31
CA ARG A 229 14.36 2.73 -55.96
C ARG A 229 13.72 1.96 -54.84
N LEU A 230 12.45 1.57 -55.02
CA LEU A 230 11.70 0.82 -54.00
C LEU A 230 12.35 -0.54 -53.75
N LYS A 231 12.77 -1.24 -54.82
CA LYS A 231 13.33 -2.61 -54.77
C LYS A 231 14.81 -2.62 -54.47
N GLU A 232 15.52 -1.52 -54.73
CA GLU A 232 16.97 -1.41 -54.51
C GLU A 232 17.29 -1.51 -52.99
N PRO A 233 18.18 -2.40 -52.58
CA PRO A 233 18.54 -2.50 -51.18
C PRO A 233 19.28 -1.24 -50.74
N ALA A 234 19.04 -0.80 -49.52
CA ALA A 234 19.75 0.31 -48.88
C ALA A 234 21.27 -0.02 -48.85
N PRO A 235 22.15 0.99 -48.87
CA PRO A 235 23.57 0.75 -48.70
C PRO A 235 23.88 -0.11 -47.49
N PRO A 236 24.87 -1.03 -47.53
CA PRO A 236 25.13 -1.97 -46.44
C PRO A 236 25.30 -1.27 -45.11
N GLY A 237 24.59 -1.75 -44.09
CA GLY A 237 24.65 -1.23 -42.74
C GLY A 237 23.68 -0.07 -42.43
N THR A 238 23.14 0.62 -43.44
CA THR A 238 22.23 1.79 -43.21
C THR A 238 20.95 1.37 -42.50
N PHE A 239 20.32 0.32 -42.98
CA PHE A 239 19.08 -0.20 -42.40
C PHE A 239 19.30 -0.66 -40.94
N GLN A 240 20.36 -1.42 -40.70
CA GLN A 240 20.72 -1.97 -39.39
C GLN A 240 21.03 -0.87 -38.38
N VAL A 241 21.79 0.17 -38.79
CA VAL A 241 22.15 1.31 -37.93
C VAL A 241 20.89 2.10 -37.55
N GLN A 242 20.03 2.40 -38.53
CA GLN A 242 18.77 3.12 -38.26
C GLN A 242 17.86 2.30 -37.31
N MET A 243 17.74 1.01 -37.58
CA MET A 243 16.96 0.11 -36.73
C MET A 243 17.50 0.10 -35.30
N LEU A 244 18.83 0.02 -35.12
CA LEU A 244 19.48 0.00 -33.80
C LEU A 244 19.29 1.32 -33.05
N ILE A 245 19.38 2.46 -33.73
CA ILE A 245 19.15 3.80 -33.14
C ILE A 245 17.72 3.87 -32.58
N PHE A 246 16.72 3.47 -33.36
CA PHE A 246 15.31 3.54 -32.94
C PHE A 246 14.97 2.47 -31.91
N PHE A 247 15.62 1.31 -31.95
CA PHE A 247 15.52 0.29 -30.91
C PHE A 247 15.99 0.86 -29.55
N THR A 248 17.15 1.50 -29.56
CA THR A 248 17.73 2.12 -28.35
C THR A 248 16.87 3.28 -27.86
N ALA A 249 16.29 4.06 -28.79
CA ALA A 249 15.43 5.20 -28.46
C ALA A 249 14.21 4.82 -27.62
N ALA A 250 13.74 3.56 -27.71
CA ALA A 250 12.64 3.05 -26.87
C ALA A 250 12.93 3.14 -25.37
N VAL A 251 14.21 3.07 -25.00
CA VAL A 251 14.65 3.15 -23.58
C VAL A 251 15.41 4.45 -23.31
N ALA A 252 16.23 4.90 -24.26
CA ALA A 252 17.23 5.94 -24.05
C ALA A 252 16.75 7.36 -24.39
N THR A 253 15.48 7.54 -24.78
CA THR A 253 14.93 8.89 -24.97
C THR A 253 14.10 9.29 -23.74
N PRO A 254 14.16 10.59 -23.34
CA PRO A 254 13.46 11.03 -22.13
C PRO A 254 11.95 10.78 -22.16
N HIS A 255 11.29 11.10 -23.27
CA HIS A 255 9.84 10.96 -23.41
C HIS A 255 9.39 9.49 -23.39
N MET A 256 10.13 8.61 -24.08
CA MET A 256 9.78 7.17 -24.10
C MET A 256 10.01 6.53 -22.74
N PHE A 257 11.12 6.83 -22.07
CA PHE A 257 11.37 6.34 -20.72
C PHE A 257 10.26 6.78 -19.76
N TYR A 258 9.88 8.06 -19.85
CA TYR A 258 8.87 8.65 -18.98
C TYR A 258 7.51 7.95 -19.13
N ILE A 259 7.01 7.84 -20.37
CA ILE A 259 5.70 7.22 -20.64
C ILE A 259 5.73 5.70 -20.37
N THR A 260 6.79 5.02 -20.84
CA THR A 260 6.87 3.55 -20.73
C THR A 260 6.94 3.10 -19.26
N PHE A 261 7.74 3.76 -18.45
CA PHE A 261 8.07 3.29 -17.10
C PHE A 261 7.42 4.12 -15.99
N HIS A 262 7.52 5.44 -16.05
CA HIS A 262 6.99 6.33 -15.00
C HIS A 262 5.46 6.35 -15.01
N GLU A 263 4.83 6.49 -16.18
CA GLU A 263 3.38 6.60 -16.34
C GLU A 263 2.68 5.24 -16.51
N ASN A 264 3.40 4.14 -16.44
CA ASN A 264 2.82 2.80 -16.53
C ASN A 264 1.86 2.55 -15.36
N ASN A 265 0.62 2.19 -15.66
CA ASN A 265 -0.44 1.94 -14.67
C ASN A 265 -0.31 0.58 -14.00
N HIS A 266 0.06 -0.42 -14.78
CA HIS A 266 0.10 -1.81 -14.33
C HIS A 266 1.10 -2.58 -15.20
N PRO A 267 1.93 -3.46 -14.58
CA PRO A 267 2.91 -4.23 -15.37
C PRO A 267 2.31 -5.03 -16.55
N ARG A 268 1.06 -5.47 -16.43
CA ARG A 268 0.35 -6.19 -17.51
C ARG A 268 0.10 -5.31 -18.73
N ALA A 269 0.01 -3.99 -18.57
CA ALA A 269 -0.17 -3.06 -19.69
C ALA A 269 1.01 -3.12 -20.66
N LEU A 270 2.22 -3.40 -20.17
CA LEU A 270 3.41 -3.58 -21.01
C LEU A 270 3.28 -4.80 -21.92
N ASN A 271 2.60 -5.87 -21.48
CA ASN A 271 2.33 -7.04 -22.30
C ASN A 271 1.45 -6.69 -23.49
N VAL A 272 0.43 -5.84 -23.27
CA VAL A 272 -0.44 -5.33 -24.34
C VAL A 272 0.37 -4.43 -25.28
N ALA A 273 1.24 -3.57 -24.74
CA ALA A 273 2.11 -2.68 -25.51
C ALA A 273 3.10 -3.47 -26.38
N SER A 274 3.52 -4.66 -25.95
CA SER A 274 4.53 -5.46 -26.67
C SER A 274 4.04 -5.90 -28.06
N TRP A 275 2.75 -6.04 -28.24
CA TRP A 275 2.15 -6.33 -29.57
C TRP A 275 1.35 -5.13 -30.09
N GLY A 276 0.73 -4.36 -29.20
CA GLY A 276 -0.13 -3.23 -29.57
C GLY A 276 0.62 -2.06 -30.19
N LEU A 277 1.79 -1.73 -29.66
CA LEU A 277 2.61 -0.64 -30.20
C LEU A 277 3.21 -0.99 -31.57
N PRO A 278 3.77 -2.19 -31.81
CA PRO A 278 4.14 -2.61 -33.16
C PRO A 278 2.97 -2.55 -34.15
N LEU A 279 1.75 -2.92 -33.76
CA LEU A 279 0.56 -2.78 -34.59
C LEU A 279 0.26 -1.32 -34.92
N TYR A 280 0.37 -0.43 -33.96
CA TYR A 280 0.19 1.02 -34.13
C TYR A 280 1.19 1.57 -35.17
N PHE A 281 2.48 1.20 -35.05
CA PHE A 281 3.52 1.64 -35.98
C PHE A 281 3.34 1.02 -37.37
N LEU A 282 2.87 -0.21 -37.47
CA LEU A 282 2.51 -0.82 -38.74
C LEU A 282 1.42 0.00 -39.44
N LEU A 283 0.36 0.34 -38.73
CA LEU A 283 -0.76 1.14 -39.26
C LEU A 283 -0.30 2.54 -39.70
N LEU A 284 0.64 3.16 -38.96
CA LEU A 284 1.22 4.46 -39.34
C LEU A 284 2.08 4.37 -40.59
N SER A 285 2.76 3.25 -40.79
CA SER A 285 3.69 3.08 -41.92
C SER A 285 2.97 2.78 -43.26
N LEU A 286 1.77 2.18 -43.21
CA LEU A 286 1.04 1.75 -44.41
C LEU A 286 0.65 2.89 -45.34
N PRO A 287 0.15 4.05 -44.88
CA PRO A 287 -0.24 5.16 -45.79
C PRO A 287 0.92 5.96 -46.38
N VAL A 288 2.15 5.76 -45.93
CA VAL A 288 3.31 6.58 -46.36
C VAL A 288 3.53 6.48 -47.87
N LEU A 289 3.58 5.27 -48.41
CA LEU A 289 3.80 5.06 -49.86
C LEU A 289 2.66 5.58 -50.71
N PRO A 290 1.39 5.29 -50.42
CA PRO A 290 0.27 5.88 -51.15
C PRO A 290 0.29 7.42 -51.17
N ILE A 291 0.56 8.01 -50.01
CA ILE A 291 0.64 9.49 -49.90
C ILE A 291 1.79 10.04 -50.79
N LEU A 292 2.95 9.41 -50.73
CA LEU A 292 4.10 9.78 -51.56
C LEU A 292 3.74 9.70 -53.06
N TRP A 293 3.20 8.59 -53.49
CA TRP A 293 2.88 8.33 -54.86
C TRP A 293 1.78 9.26 -55.39
N ALA A 294 0.76 9.54 -54.59
CA ALA A 294 -0.30 10.49 -54.97
C ALA A 294 0.24 11.91 -55.16
N GLY A 295 1.14 12.33 -54.24
CA GLY A 295 1.83 13.64 -54.37
C GLY A 295 2.68 13.74 -55.61
N LEU A 296 3.38 12.67 -55.96
CA LEU A 296 4.18 12.60 -57.18
C LEU A 296 3.28 12.58 -58.43
N ASN A 297 2.15 11.89 -58.38
CA ASN A 297 1.19 11.84 -59.46
C ASN A 297 0.54 13.20 -59.76
N SER A 298 0.28 13.99 -58.70
CA SER A 298 -0.32 15.32 -58.80
C SER A 298 0.69 16.37 -59.33
N GLY A 299 1.98 16.04 -59.35
CA GLY A 299 3.03 16.99 -59.72
C GLY A 299 3.24 18.08 -58.70
N SER A 300 3.01 17.79 -57.42
CA SER A 300 3.12 18.78 -56.34
C SER A 300 4.49 19.43 -56.29
N LEU A 301 4.52 20.76 -56.15
CA LEU A 301 5.73 21.58 -56.05
C LEU A 301 6.21 21.73 -54.60
N THR A 302 5.41 21.26 -53.62
CA THR A 302 5.77 21.35 -52.17
C THR A 302 6.79 20.25 -51.84
N PRO A 303 7.59 20.44 -50.76
CA PRO A 303 8.48 19.38 -50.30
C PRO A 303 7.72 18.10 -49.98
N MET A 304 8.31 16.96 -50.33
CA MET A 304 7.65 15.63 -50.19
C MET A 304 7.25 15.32 -48.75
N GLU A 305 8.00 15.83 -47.78
CA GLU A 305 7.72 15.65 -46.35
C GLU A 305 6.31 16.16 -45.96
N TYR A 306 5.82 17.20 -46.64
CA TYR A 306 4.53 17.84 -46.31
C TYR A 306 3.36 17.33 -47.16
N TYR A 307 3.54 16.30 -47.97
CA TYR A 307 2.46 15.68 -48.75
C TYR A 307 1.23 15.25 -47.88
N PRO A 308 1.39 14.78 -46.65
CA PRO A 308 0.19 14.50 -45.82
C PRO A 308 -0.76 15.67 -45.61
N VAL A 309 -0.25 16.91 -45.69
CA VAL A 309 -1.06 18.14 -45.62
C VAL A 309 -1.44 18.63 -47.02
N THR A 310 -0.48 18.67 -47.92
CA THR A 310 -0.63 19.35 -49.24
C THR A 310 -1.43 18.53 -50.26
N LEU A 311 -1.63 17.22 -50.06
CA LEU A 311 -2.50 16.39 -50.91
C LEU A 311 -3.92 16.94 -51.04
N GLY A 312 -4.49 17.40 -49.91
CA GLY A 312 -5.80 18.01 -49.86
C GLY A 312 -5.86 19.28 -50.70
N VAL A 313 -4.79 20.08 -50.67
CA VAL A 313 -4.64 21.29 -51.50
C VAL A 313 -4.57 20.92 -52.97
N ASP A 314 -3.70 19.97 -53.32
CA ASP A 314 -3.45 19.53 -54.71
C ASP A 314 -4.70 18.92 -55.37
N TYR A 315 -5.51 18.20 -54.64
CA TYR A 315 -6.74 17.53 -55.13
C TYR A 315 -8.01 18.32 -54.77
N GLY A 316 -7.89 19.53 -54.25
CA GLY A 316 -9.02 20.46 -54.03
C GLY A 316 -9.96 20.12 -52.88
N SER A 317 -9.50 19.41 -51.82
CA SER A 317 -10.29 19.08 -50.64
C SER A 317 -9.85 19.88 -49.41
N PRO A 318 -10.62 20.91 -49.02
CA PRO A 318 -10.31 21.66 -47.77
C PRO A 318 -10.36 20.80 -46.54
N LEU A 319 -11.34 19.91 -46.44
CA LEU A 319 -11.52 18.99 -45.29
C LEU A 319 -10.29 18.11 -45.09
N MET A 320 -9.80 17.49 -46.17
CA MET A 320 -8.64 16.61 -46.11
C MET A 320 -7.35 17.36 -45.74
N THR A 321 -7.20 18.60 -46.25
CA THR A 321 -6.10 19.48 -45.88
C THR A 321 -6.11 19.79 -44.37
N LEU A 322 -7.27 20.10 -43.80
CA LEU A 322 -7.40 20.42 -42.37
C LEU A 322 -7.19 19.15 -41.51
N ILE A 323 -7.63 17.98 -41.95
CA ILE A 323 -7.39 16.69 -41.28
C ILE A 323 -5.88 16.40 -41.25
N GLY A 324 -5.19 16.55 -42.39
CA GLY A 324 -3.73 16.37 -42.50
C GLY A 324 -2.96 17.33 -41.59
N PHE A 325 -3.37 18.58 -41.59
CA PHE A 325 -2.78 19.63 -40.74
C PHE A 325 -2.98 19.29 -39.25
N LEU A 326 -4.19 18.86 -38.85
CA LEU A 326 -4.52 18.52 -37.47
C LEU A 326 -3.68 17.33 -36.98
N GLY A 327 -3.49 16.32 -37.86
CA GLY A 327 -2.63 15.17 -37.56
C GLY A 327 -1.19 15.55 -37.32
N GLY A 328 -0.67 16.47 -38.15
CA GLY A 328 0.69 17.00 -38.02
C GLY A 328 0.88 17.84 -36.76
N LEU A 329 -0.11 18.69 -36.46
CA LEU A 329 -0.11 19.49 -35.22
C LEU A 329 -0.14 18.56 -33.97
N SER A 330 -0.95 17.50 -34.03
CA SER A 330 -1.00 16.48 -32.99
C SER A 330 0.35 15.79 -32.78
N ALA A 331 1.02 15.42 -33.89
CA ALA A 331 2.33 14.78 -33.84
C ALA A 331 3.40 15.69 -33.19
N ALA A 332 3.40 16.97 -33.52
CA ALA A 332 4.38 17.94 -33.02
C ALA A 332 4.10 18.30 -31.53
N SER A 333 2.87 18.65 -31.20
CA SER A 333 2.52 19.15 -29.87
C SER A 333 2.68 18.07 -28.79
N GLY A 334 2.29 16.84 -29.07
CA GLY A 334 2.40 15.73 -28.12
C GLY A 334 3.85 15.48 -27.72
N LEU A 335 4.74 15.42 -28.67
CA LEU A 335 6.15 15.20 -28.39
C LEU A 335 6.75 16.35 -27.57
N ILE A 336 6.49 17.61 -27.94
CA ILE A 336 7.05 18.77 -27.22
C ILE A 336 6.62 18.75 -25.75
N ILE A 337 5.35 18.48 -25.49
CA ILE A 337 4.80 18.46 -24.12
C ILE A 337 5.51 17.36 -23.28
N VAL A 338 5.57 16.15 -23.78
CA VAL A 338 6.11 15.01 -23.01
C VAL A 338 7.62 15.13 -22.84
N ILE A 339 8.34 15.48 -23.92
CA ILE A 339 9.81 15.52 -23.90
C ILE A 339 10.31 16.65 -22.98
N THR A 340 9.65 17.81 -23.00
CA THR A 340 10.03 18.92 -22.11
C THR A 340 9.70 18.61 -20.67
N LEU A 341 8.58 17.94 -20.39
CA LEU A 341 8.22 17.49 -19.05
C LEU A 341 9.25 16.49 -18.49
N ALA A 342 9.60 15.48 -19.28
CA ALA A 342 10.57 14.46 -18.90
C ALA A 342 11.98 15.06 -18.71
N LEU A 343 12.42 15.86 -19.68
CA LEU A 343 13.76 16.45 -19.67
C LEU A 343 13.91 17.53 -18.59
N SER A 344 12.84 18.28 -18.28
CA SER A 344 12.85 19.25 -17.16
C SER A 344 13.09 18.56 -15.84
N THR A 345 12.49 17.40 -15.62
CA THR A 345 12.72 16.59 -14.43
C THR A 345 14.17 16.11 -14.36
N MET A 346 14.72 15.64 -15.48
CA MET A 346 16.13 15.23 -15.57
C MET A 346 17.08 16.38 -15.26
N CYS A 347 16.85 17.55 -15.86
CA CYS A 347 17.65 18.75 -15.63
C CYS A 347 17.57 19.21 -14.18
N LEU A 348 16.37 19.20 -13.59
CA LEU A 348 16.18 19.57 -12.19
C LEU A 348 16.97 18.64 -11.26
N ASN A 349 16.83 17.32 -11.45
CA ASN A 349 17.43 16.31 -10.57
C ASN A 349 18.96 16.22 -10.72
N HIS A 350 19.48 16.38 -11.91
CA HIS A 350 20.89 16.07 -12.22
C HIS A 350 21.75 17.30 -12.55
N LEU A 351 21.16 18.45 -12.86
CA LEU A 351 21.90 19.68 -13.16
C LEU A 351 21.68 20.78 -12.09
N ILE A 352 20.42 21.00 -11.67
CA ILE A 352 20.06 22.09 -10.75
C ILE A 352 20.29 21.69 -9.30
N LEU A 353 19.66 20.59 -8.82
CA LEU A 353 19.70 20.19 -7.42
C LEU A 353 21.11 19.88 -6.87
N PRO A 354 22.07 19.33 -7.64
CA PRO A 354 23.44 19.17 -7.13
C PRO A 354 24.14 20.47 -6.81
N ILE A 355 23.77 21.57 -7.48
CA ILE A 355 24.40 22.90 -7.34
C ILE A 355 23.57 23.82 -6.44
N TRP A 356 22.27 23.82 -6.62
CA TRP A 356 21.35 24.77 -5.99
C TRP A 356 20.21 24.01 -5.28
N GLN A 357 20.35 23.80 -4.00
CA GLN A 357 19.37 23.11 -3.17
C GLN A 357 18.42 24.11 -2.47
N PRO A 358 17.16 23.77 -2.24
CA PRO A 358 16.26 24.63 -1.51
C PRO A 358 16.68 24.73 -0.04
N ARG A 359 16.42 25.86 0.58
CA ARG A 359 16.70 26.09 1.99
C ARG A 359 15.69 25.32 2.86
N ALA A 360 16.09 24.88 4.06
CA ALA A 360 15.26 24.09 4.96
C ALA A 360 13.92 24.77 5.35
N ASN A 361 13.88 26.11 5.31
CA ASN A 361 12.69 26.90 5.64
C ASN A 361 11.71 27.07 4.49
N GLN A 362 12.07 26.62 3.29
CA GLN A 362 11.22 26.73 2.09
C GLN A 362 10.37 25.48 1.90
N ASP A 363 9.17 25.65 1.36
CA ASP A 363 8.34 24.51 0.89
C ASP A 363 9.02 23.91 -0.35
N ILE A 364 9.63 22.75 -0.16
CA ILE A 364 10.40 22.05 -1.18
C ILE A 364 9.55 21.73 -2.43
N TYR A 365 8.28 21.36 -2.21
CA TYR A 365 7.37 21.01 -3.32
C TYR A 365 7.09 22.21 -4.21
N ARG A 366 6.85 23.37 -3.59
CA ARG A 366 6.59 24.63 -4.31
C ARG A 366 7.84 25.12 -5.05
N TRP A 367 9.02 24.99 -4.43
CA TRP A 367 10.31 25.35 -5.04
C TRP A 367 10.57 24.48 -6.28
N LEU A 368 10.39 23.16 -6.17
CA LEU A 368 10.57 22.21 -7.27
C LEU A 368 9.61 22.51 -8.41
N LEU A 369 8.36 22.80 -8.11
CA LEU A 369 7.31 23.14 -9.09
C LEU A 369 7.72 24.35 -9.93
N TRP A 370 8.14 25.44 -9.29
CA TRP A 370 8.53 26.65 -9.99
C TRP A 370 9.80 26.45 -10.82
N LYS A 371 10.78 25.71 -10.31
CA LYS A 371 12.00 25.40 -11.07
C LYS A 371 11.69 24.53 -12.30
N ARG A 372 10.77 23.56 -12.15
CA ARG A 372 10.31 22.71 -13.25
C ARG A 372 9.61 23.53 -14.34
N ARG A 373 8.74 24.46 -13.95
CA ARG A 373 8.06 25.37 -14.88
C ARG A 373 9.05 26.23 -15.69
N ALA A 374 10.03 26.77 -14.99
CA ALA A 374 11.09 27.58 -15.63
C ALA A 374 11.92 26.73 -16.60
N LEU A 375 12.22 25.49 -16.26
CA LEU A 375 12.97 24.55 -17.11
C LEU A 375 12.17 24.17 -18.36
N ILE A 376 10.87 23.91 -18.25
CA ILE A 376 9.99 23.62 -19.39
C ILE A 376 10.04 24.78 -20.39
N ALA A 377 9.86 26.01 -19.89
CA ALA A 377 9.95 27.21 -20.73
C ALA A 377 11.32 27.32 -21.39
N ALA A 378 12.39 27.15 -20.60
CA ALA A 378 13.78 27.24 -21.10
C ALA A 378 14.06 26.22 -22.21
N LEU A 379 13.55 25.00 -22.08
CA LEU A 379 13.72 23.92 -23.06
C LEU A 379 13.00 24.24 -24.38
N ILE A 380 11.76 24.71 -24.32
CA ILE A 380 10.98 25.06 -25.51
C ILE A 380 11.66 26.23 -26.23
N TRP A 381 12.05 27.28 -25.51
CA TRP A 381 12.72 28.44 -26.10
C TRP A 381 14.15 28.12 -26.56
N GLY A 382 14.81 27.14 -25.93
CA GLY A 382 16.06 26.55 -26.40
C GLY A 382 15.90 25.86 -27.76
N GLY A 383 14.81 25.09 -27.90
CA GLY A 383 14.43 24.48 -29.19
C GLY A 383 14.14 25.51 -30.27
N PHE A 384 13.44 26.60 -29.91
CA PHE A 384 13.18 27.72 -30.81
C PHE A 384 14.49 28.39 -31.24
N LEU A 385 15.41 28.64 -30.31
CA LEU A 385 16.71 29.25 -30.60
C LEU A 385 17.51 28.38 -31.58
N PHE A 386 17.49 27.06 -31.36
CA PHE A 386 18.13 26.10 -32.28
C PHE A 386 17.48 26.13 -33.66
N TYR A 387 16.16 26.28 -33.75
CA TYR A 387 15.44 26.47 -35.04
C TYR A 387 15.83 27.80 -35.70
N TYR A 388 15.94 28.88 -34.92
CA TYR A 388 16.15 30.25 -35.41
C TYR A 388 17.57 30.48 -35.96
N ILE A 389 18.60 29.88 -35.35
CA ILE A 389 19.99 29.99 -35.78
C ILE A 389 20.17 29.12 -37.03
N PRO A 390 20.17 29.69 -38.25
CA PRO A 390 20.17 28.85 -39.43
C PRO A 390 21.55 28.26 -39.72
N SER A 391 21.59 27.00 -40.03
CA SER A 391 22.67 26.39 -40.75
C SER A 391 22.25 26.30 -42.25
N ASP A 392 22.89 27.01 -43.10
CA ASP A 392 22.52 27.12 -44.52
C ASP A 392 22.66 25.82 -45.31
N SER A 393 23.24 24.79 -44.75
CA SER A 393 23.70 23.65 -45.52
C SER A 393 22.97 22.32 -45.27
N GLN A 394 22.17 22.19 -44.19
CA GLN A 394 21.52 20.88 -43.86
C GLN A 394 20.13 21.04 -43.28
N SER A 395 19.26 20.10 -43.62
CA SER A 395 17.91 20.06 -43.08
C SER A 395 17.94 19.72 -41.58
N ILE A 396 17.06 20.34 -40.81
CA ILE A 396 16.91 20.09 -39.38
C ILE A 396 16.59 18.59 -39.13
N ARG A 397 15.94 17.93 -40.10
CA ARG A 397 15.68 16.50 -40.08
C ARG A 397 16.97 15.67 -39.99
N ALA A 398 17.97 15.98 -40.79
CA ALA A 398 19.27 15.30 -40.75
C ALA A 398 19.95 15.52 -39.38
N VAL A 399 19.87 16.74 -38.86
CA VAL A 399 20.41 17.12 -37.56
C VAL A 399 19.69 16.35 -36.44
N SER A 400 18.37 16.17 -36.55
CA SER A 400 17.57 15.40 -35.58
C SER A 400 17.99 13.93 -35.52
N ASN A 401 18.24 13.32 -36.69
CA ASN A 401 18.72 11.93 -36.74
C ASN A 401 20.10 11.80 -36.07
N ILE A 402 20.99 12.78 -36.30
CA ILE A 402 22.30 12.83 -35.64
C ILE A 402 22.14 12.99 -34.12
N GLY A 403 21.16 13.79 -33.68
CA GLY A 403 20.83 13.94 -32.26
C GLY A 403 20.45 12.62 -31.58
N LEU A 404 19.66 11.79 -32.28
CA LEU A 404 19.25 10.47 -31.75
C LEU A 404 20.43 9.49 -31.58
N VAL A 405 21.53 9.67 -32.32
CA VAL A 405 22.76 8.86 -32.15
C VAL A 405 23.37 9.06 -30.77
N GLY A 406 23.14 10.22 -30.12
CA GLY A 406 23.54 10.44 -28.73
C GLY A 406 22.90 9.43 -27.78
N SER A 407 21.65 9.07 -28.01
CA SER A 407 20.94 8.07 -27.21
C SER A 407 21.52 6.65 -27.38
N LEU A 408 22.09 6.37 -28.57
CA LEU A 408 22.70 5.07 -28.87
C LEU A 408 23.88 4.77 -27.93
N GLN A 409 24.57 5.79 -27.42
CA GLN A 409 25.70 5.64 -26.51
C GLN A 409 25.31 4.98 -25.18
N PHE A 410 24.02 4.96 -24.83
CA PHE A 410 23.52 4.34 -23.59
C PHE A 410 23.14 2.86 -23.76
N LEU A 411 23.13 2.33 -24.99
CA LEU A 411 22.78 0.92 -25.24
C LEU A 411 23.70 -0.06 -24.50
N PRO A 412 25.05 0.09 -24.57
CA PRO A 412 25.93 -0.81 -23.80
C PRO A 412 25.68 -0.75 -22.29
N ALA A 413 25.41 0.45 -21.76
CA ALA A 413 25.14 0.66 -20.33
C ALA A 413 23.84 0.00 -19.89
N VAL A 414 22.78 0.08 -20.71
CA VAL A 414 21.46 -0.53 -20.42
C VAL A 414 21.58 -2.05 -20.43
N ILE A 415 22.28 -2.62 -21.40
CA ILE A 415 22.51 -4.07 -21.49
C ILE A 415 23.34 -4.55 -20.29
N ALA A 416 24.41 -3.84 -19.95
CA ALA A 416 25.29 -4.16 -18.82
C ALA A 416 24.56 -4.03 -17.47
N LEU A 417 23.67 -3.03 -17.34
CA LEU A 417 22.86 -2.83 -16.14
C LEU A 417 22.04 -4.08 -15.80
N LEU A 418 21.47 -4.72 -16.82
CA LEU A 418 20.57 -5.89 -16.65
C LEU A 418 21.34 -7.22 -16.63
N TYR A 419 22.42 -7.36 -17.43
CA TYR A 419 23.02 -8.64 -17.74
C TYR A 419 24.50 -8.76 -17.37
N TRP A 420 25.19 -7.65 -17.04
CA TRP A 420 26.63 -7.68 -16.74
C TRP A 420 26.96 -6.93 -15.44
N PRO A 421 26.84 -7.60 -14.27
CA PRO A 421 27.07 -6.94 -12.96
C PRO A 421 28.48 -6.41 -12.72
N ARG A 422 29.48 -6.86 -13.51
CA ARG A 422 30.88 -6.43 -13.37
C ARG A 422 31.11 -4.99 -13.86
N GLY A 423 30.22 -4.45 -14.67
CA GLY A 423 30.32 -3.07 -15.12
C GLY A 423 30.31 -2.09 -13.94
N ASN A 424 31.23 -1.12 -13.95
CA ASN A 424 31.36 -0.14 -12.87
C ASN A 424 31.27 1.30 -13.38
N LYS A 425 31.21 2.27 -12.45
CA LYS A 425 31.04 3.69 -12.82
C LYS A 425 32.19 4.24 -13.67
N LYS A 426 33.44 3.82 -13.39
CA LYS A 426 34.61 4.27 -14.16
C LYS A 426 34.55 3.76 -15.60
N GLY A 427 34.16 2.50 -15.79
CA GLY A 427 33.95 1.91 -17.11
C GLY A 427 32.82 2.58 -17.87
N PHE A 428 31.67 2.81 -17.22
CA PHE A 428 30.52 3.53 -17.79
C PHE A 428 30.92 4.93 -18.23
N MET A 429 31.57 5.69 -17.35
CA MET A 429 31.99 7.07 -17.66
C MET A 429 33.00 7.10 -18.81
N ALA A 430 33.96 6.21 -18.83
CA ALA A 430 34.96 6.13 -19.89
C ALA A 430 34.34 5.78 -21.27
N GLY A 431 33.47 4.76 -21.27
CA GLY A 431 32.80 4.30 -22.50
C GLY A 431 31.91 5.39 -23.11
N VAL A 432 30.98 5.91 -22.26
CA VAL A 432 30.04 6.94 -22.69
C VAL A 432 30.78 8.22 -23.11
N ALA A 433 31.81 8.64 -22.37
CA ALA A 433 32.61 9.82 -22.70
C ALA A 433 33.30 9.66 -24.06
N ALA A 434 33.93 8.51 -24.32
CA ALA A 434 34.59 8.22 -25.58
C ALA A 434 33.63 8.26 -26.79
N GLY A 435 32.51 7.54 -26.66
CA GLY A 435 31.45 7.51 -27.67
C GLY A 435 30.87 8.90 -27.93
N THR A 436 30.62 9.66 -26.84
CA THR A 436 30.10 11.04 -26.90
C THR A 436 31.09 12.00 -27.56
N ILE A 437 32.38 11.89 -27.24
CA ILE A 437 33.43 12.73 -27.86
C ILE A 437 33.45 12.50 -29.38
N ILE A 438 33.44 11.23 -29.82
CA ILE A 438 33.39 10.86 -31.23
C ILE A 438 32.14 11.45 -31.92
N TRP A 439 30.98 11.23 -31.28
CA TRP A 439 29.68 11.71 -31.78
C TRP A 439 29.67 13.24 -31.91
N VAL A 440 30.08 13.95 -30.84
CA VAL A 440 30.05 15.44 -30.84
C VAL A 440 31.04 15.98 -31.84
N THR A 441 32.30 15.51 -31.86
CA THR A 441 33.35 16.07 -32.72
C THR A 441 33.17 15.73 -34.19
N LEU A 442 32.69 14.52 -34.52
CA LEU A 442 32.63 14.06 -35.91
C LEU A 442 31.23 14.18 -36.55
N LEU A 443 30.16 14.30 -35.74
CA LEU A 443 28.79 14.42 -36.28
C LEU A 443 28.10 15.72 -35.90
N VAL A 444 28.08 16.08 -34.58
CA VAL A 444 27.32 17.23 -34.09
C VAL A 444 28.02 18.55 -34.51
N LEU A 445 29.32 18.68 -34.28
CA LEU A 445 30.10 19.90 -34.54
C LEU A 445 30.15 20.25 -36.01
N PRO A 446 30.41 19.32 -36.95
CA PRO A 446 30.36 19.64 -38.39
C PRO A 446 29.01 20.15 -38.85
N VAL A 447 27.93 19.58 -38.36
CA VAL A 447 26.57 19.98 -38.73
C VAL A 447 26.21 21.35 -38.12
N ALA A 448 26.61 21.61 -36.87
CA ALA A 448 26.29 22.87 -36.17
C ALA A 448 27.10 24.06 -36.65
N THR A 449 28.38 23.87 -36.97
CA THR A 449 29.31 24.96 -37.27
C THR A 449 29.89 24.94 -38.69
N GLY A 450 29.71 23.84 -39.44
CA GLY A 450 30.36 23.63 -40.74
C GLY A 450 31.83 23.28 -40.65
N PHE A 451 32.38 23.15 -39.44
CA PHE A 451 33.81 22.85 -39.22
C PHE A 451 34.05 21.33 -39.32
N ASN A 452 34.77 20.92 -40.37
CA ASN A 452 35.11 19.51 -40.58
C ASN A 452 36.57 19.26 -40.20
N LEU A 453 36.82 18.18 -39.46
CA LEU A 453 38.16 17.69 -39.16
C LEU A 453 38.72 17.05 -40.44
N VAL A 454 39.78 17.61 -40.98
CA VAL A 454 40.38 17.25 -42.28
C VAL A 454 40.80 15.77 -42.33
N VAL A 455 41.23 15.22 -41.21
CA VAL A 455 41.71 13.82 -41.10
C VAL A 455 40.61 12.79 -41.45
N LEU A 456 39.35 13.19 -41.36
CA LEU A 456 38.20 12.27 -41.49
C LEU A 456 37.34 12.62 -42.70
N ASP A 457 37.85 13.47 -43.59
CA ASP A 457 37.18 13.85 -44.82
C ASP A 457 36.89 12.60 -45.67
N GLY A 458 35.62 12.36 -45.96
CA GLY A 458 35.18 11.18 -46.71
C GLY A 458 34.69 9.99 -45.89
N MET A 459 34.82 10.04 -44.56
CA MET A 459 34.22 8.99 -43.72
C MET A 459 32.70 9.08 -43.76
N ASN A 460 32.07 7.94 -44.00
CA ASN A 460 30.60 7.80 -44.04
C ASN A 460 30.01 7.91 -42.64
N THR A 461 28.88 8.59 -42.53
CA THR A 461 28.12 8.75 -41.24
C THR A 461 27.92 7.42 -40.50
N ARG A 462 27.59 6.37 -41.26
CA ARG A 462 27.42 5.00 -40.71
C ARG A 462 28.68 4.49 -39.99
N VAL A 463 29.84 4.74 -40.61
CA VAL A 463 31.16 4.30 -40.08
C VAL A 463 31.44 5.05 -38.77
N ILE A 464 31.17 6.35 -38.75
CA ILE A 464 31.37 7.19 -37.53
C ILE A 464 30.46 6.70 -36.38
N ILE A 465 29.19 6.39 -36.68
CA ILE A 465 28.23 5.87 -35.68
C ILE A 465 28.75 4.54 -35.15
N ALA A 466 29.15 3.62 -36.02
CA ALA A 466 29.68 2.33 -35.63
C ALA A 466 30.96 2.47 -34.80
N LEU A 467 31.85 3.37 -35.20
CA LEU A 467 33.09 3.64 -34.47
C LEU A 467 32.84 4.17 -33.07
N SER A 468 31.91 5.12 -32.93
CA SER A 468 31.53 5.69 -31.62
C SER A 468 31.00 4.59 -30.66
N LEU A 469 30.14 3.68 -31.16
CA LEU A 469 29.57 2.62 -30.39
C LEU A 469 30.62 1.54 -30.00
N ILE A 470 31.47 1.17 -30.98
CA ILE A 470 32.54 0.18 -30.76
C ILE A 470 33.53 0.69 -29.71
N CYS A 471 33.97 1.94 -29.82
CA CYS A 471 34.90 2.58 -28.86
C CYS A 471 34.25 2.62 -27.45
N ASN A 472 32.97 2.99 -27.40
CA ASN A 472 32.20 2.98 -26.13
C ASN A 472 32.24 1.58 -25.48
N ILE A 473 31.88 0.52 -26.23
CA ILE A 473 31.83 -0.86 -25.74
C ILE A 473 33.22 -1.29 -25.25
N ILE A 474 34.26 -1.09 -26.09
CA ILE A 474 35.63 -1.55 -25.76
C ILE A 474 36.12 -0.85 -24.47
N LEU A 475 35.99 0.48 -24.39
CA LEU A 475 36.43 1.22 -23.20
C LEU A 475 35.60 0.89 -21.97
N PHE A 476 34.29 0.71 -22.12
CA PHE A 476 33.43 0.31 -21.01
C PHE A 476 33.89 -1.03 -20.42
N ILE A 477 34.11 -2.04 -21.28
CA ILE A 477 34.55 -3.38 -20.85
C ILE A 477 35.95 -3.31 -20.24
N THR A 478 36.93 -2.74 -20.95
CA THR A 478 38.34 -2.73 -20.51
C THR A 478 38.52 -1.96 -19.21
N VAL A 479 37.96 -0.78 -19.08
CA VAL A 479 38.07 0.04 -17.86
C VAL A 479 37.33 -0.63 -16.69
N SER A 480 36.16 -1.23 -16.94
CA SER A 480 35.41 -1.97 -15.88
C SER A 480 36.23 -3.16 -15.36
N LEU A 481 36.93 -3.88 -16.24
CA LEU A 481 37.74 -5.05 -15.83
C LEU A 481 39.05 -4.65 -15.15
N MET A 482 39.61 -3.48 -15.52
CA MET A 482 40.88 -2.97 -14.96
C MET A 482 40.70 -2.24 -13.63
N THR A 483 39.48 -1.82 -13.27
CA THR A 483 39.19 -1.05 -12.05
C THR A 483 38.32 -1.86 -11.10
N ARG A 484 38.39 -1.50 -9.79
CA ARG A 484 37.60 -2.16 -8.74
C ARG A 484 36.31 -1.38 -8.49
N SER A 485 35.23 -2.14 -8.36
CA SER A 485 33.91 -1.60 -7.97
C SER A 485 33.85 -1.41 -6.46
N SER A 486 33.20 -0.34 -6.00
CA SER A 486 32.92 -0.14 -4.59
C SER A 486 31.85 -1.14 -4.10
N THR A 487 31.74 -1.31 -2.79
CA THR A 487 30.74 -2.19 -2.17
C THR A 487 29.32 -1.77 -2.55
N GLU A 488 29.07 -0.46 -2.57
CA GLU A 488 27.77 0.13 -2.94
C GLU A 488 27.41 -0.17 -4.41
N GLU A 489 28.40 -0.05 -5.30
CA GLU A 489 28.23 -0.40 -6.72
C GLU A 489 27.86 -1.86 -6.92
N LYS A 490 28.53 -2.77 -6.16
CA LYS A 490 28.25 -4.22 -6.22
C LYS A 490 26.82 -4.53 -5.77
N VAL A 491 26.37 -3.91 -4.69
CA VAL A 491 24.99 -4.08 -4.18
C VAL A 491 23.98 -3.59 -5.23
N SER A 492 24.23 -2.42 -5.82
CA SER A 492 23.35 -1.87 -6.87
C SER A 492 23.35 -2.73 -8.13
N ALA A 493 24.53 -3.30 -8.50
CA ALA A 493 24.64 -4.21 -9.63
C ALA A 493 23.81 -5.47 -9.44
N ASP A 494 23.85 -6.03 -8.22
CA ASP A 494 23.07 -7.23 -7.87
C ASP A 494 21.55 -6.92 -7.86
N ILE A 495 21.16 -5.74 -7.39
CA ILE A 495 19.75 -5.29 -7.40
C ILE A 495 19.23 -5.17 -8.84
N CYS A 496 20.01 -4.58 -9.74
CA CYS A 496 19.61 -4.32 -11.12
C CYS A 496 19.66 -5.55 -12.01
N SER A 497 20.48 -6.55 -11.64
CA SER A 497 20.67 -7.74 -12.47
C SER A 497 19.43 -8.62 -12.55
N VAL A 498 19.16 -9.12 -13.75
CA VAL A 498 18.08 -10.08 -14.02
C VAL A 498 18.29 -11.38 -13.23
N ASP A 499 19.55 -11.75 -12.98
CA ASP A 499 19.92 -12.95 -12.20
C ASP A 499 19.89 -12.65 -10.69
N ASN A 500 18.71 -12.60 -10.13
CA ASN A 500 18.42 -12.12 -8.78
C ASN A 500 18.59 -13.20 -7.68
N LEU A 501 19.31 -14.28 -7.95
CA LEU A 501 19.49 -15.41 -7.01
C LEU A 501 20.61 -15.18 -5.98
N ARG A 502 21.36 -14.09 -6.07
CA ARG A 502 22.46 -13.79 -5.14
C ARG A 502 21.93 -13.10 -3.88
N ARG A 503 22.34 -13.62 -2.71
CA ARG A 503 21.97 -13.08 -1.39
C ARG A 503 22.49 -11.65 -1.20
N GLN A 504 21.61 -10.74 -0.91
CA GLN A 504 21.99 -9.41 -0.45
C GLN A 504 22.42 -9.46 1.03
N ARG A 505 23.56 -8.89 1.33
CA ARG A 505 23.97 -8.63 2.72
C ARG A 505 23.06 -7.53 3.29
N ARG A 506 22.46 -7.81 4.43
CA ARG A 506 21.53 -6.87 5.07
C ARG A 506 22.19 -6.15 6.23
N ALA A 507 22.26 -4.84 6.12
CA ALA A 507 22.68 -3.94 7.20
C ALA A 507 21.47 -3.52 8.04
N ARG A 508 21.68 -3.33 9.32
CA ARG A 508 20.66 -2.74 10.21
C ARG A 508 20.61 -1.23 10.01
N VAL A 509 19.43 -0.62 10.08
CA VAL A 509 19.28 0.84 10.04
C VAL A 509 19.62 1.39 11.42
N SER A 510 20.33 2.52 11.48
CA SER A 510 20.76 3.15 12.74
C SER A 510 19.58 3.68 13.57
N ALA A 511 18.48 4.08 12.92
CA ALA A 511 17.27 4.58 13.58
C ALA A 511 16.35 3.42 13.96
N GLY A 512 15.90 3.39 15.22
CA GLY A 512 15.08 2.31 15.80
C GLY A 512 13.57 2.54 15.75
N SER A 513 13.10 3.66 15.21
CA SER A 513 11.65 3.95 15.12
C SER A 513 11.34 4.99 14.04
N ALA A 514 10.08 5.04 13.59
CA ALA A 514 9.62 6.04 12.61
C ALA A 514 9.78 7.49 13.12
N ASP A 515 9.61 7.71 14.41
CA ASP A 515 9.81 9.05 15.01
C ASP A 515 11.28 9.47 14.94
N GLU A 516 12.19 8.53 15.09
CA GLU A 516 13.63 8.75 14.94
C GLU A 516 13.98 9.08 13.47
N PHE A 517 13.33 8.43 12.50
CA PHE A 517 13.44 8.79 11.09
C PHE A 517 13.03 10.24 10.84
N ILE A 518 11.90 10.67 11.42
CA ILE A 518 11.43 12.07 11.32
C ILE A 518 12.48 13.02 11.92
N SER A 519 12.95 12.72 13.13
CA SER A 519 13.94 13.54 13.86
C SER A 519 15.24 13.73 13.06
N GLN A 520 15.80 12.65 12.53
CA GLN A 520 17.03 12.68 11.73
C GLN A 520 16.86 13.44 10.41
N LEU A 521 15.72 13.24 9.73
CA LEU A 521 15.43 13.89 8.45
C LEU A 521 14.96 15.36 8.62
N THR A 522 14.60 15.77 9.84
CA THR A 522 14.26 17.18 10.12
C THR A 522 15.47 18.10 9.87
N LYS A 523 16.67 17.62 10.12
CA LYS A 523 17.91 18.40 9.92
C LYS A 523 18.10 18.87 8.47
N PRO A 524 18.01 17.97 7.45
CA PRO A 524 18.19 18.40 6.06
C PRO A 524 16.92 18.88 5.35
N LEU A 525 15.73 18.46 5.76
CA LEU A 525 14.48 18.68 5.00
C LEU A 525 13.50 19.64 5.70
N GLY A 526 13.73 19.96 6.97
CA GLY A 526 12.77 20.68 7.80
C GLY A 526 11.67 19.76 8.32
N GLU A 527 11.07 20.13 9.46
CA GLU A 527 10.12 19.29 10.22
C GLU A 527 8.89 18.89 9.40
N ARG A 528 8.27 19.86 8.70
CA ARG A 528 7.07 19.61 7.89
C ARG A 528 7.32 18.63 6.76
N THR A 529 8.46 18.80 6.06
CA THR A 529 8.82 17.94 4.92
C THR A 529 9.20 16.54 5.41
N ALA A 530 9.99 16.44 6.45
CA ALA A 530 10.43 15.17 7.05
C ALA A 530 9.21 14.36 7.52
N THR A 531 8.30 15.00 8.25
CA THR A 531 7.06 14.34 8.73
C THR A 531 6.22 13.84 7.55
N ARG A 532 6.02 14.69 6.56
CA ARG A 532 5.25 14.34 5.36
C ARG A 532 5.87 13.16 4.57
N UNK A 533 7.18 13.06 4.49
CA UNK A 533 7.83 12.11 3.82
C UNK A 533 7.79 10.81 4.44
N VAL A 534 7.97 10.83 5.74
CA VAL A 534 7.91 9.58 6.51
C VAL A 534 6.47 9.05 6.61
N MET A 535 5.52 9.89 6.90
CA MET A 535 4.11 9.49 6.94
C MET A 535 3.61 8.95 5.60
N GLN A 536 4.09 9.52 4.50
CA GLN A 536 3.77 9.01 3.15
C GLN A 536 4.38 7.61 2.95
N ALA A 537 5.64 7.42 3.32
CA ALA A 537 6.33 6.14 3.19
C ALA A 537 5.65 5.06 4.06
N LEU A 538 5.19 5.41 5.26
CA LEU A 538 4.44 4.50 6.14
C LEU A 538 3.10 4.08 5.49
N ARG A 539 2.39 5.02 4.88
CA ARG A 539 1.14 4.73 4.15
C ARG A 539 1.40 3.83 2.94
N ASP A 540 2.45 4.12 2.17
CA ASP A 540 2.82 3.34 0.98
C ASP A 540 3.14 1.88 1.34
N LEU A 541 3.70 1.65 2.54
CA LEU A 541 4.06 0.32 3.04
C LEU A 541 2.96 -0.33 3.89
N ASN A 542 1.90 0.40 4.17
CA ASN A 542 0.81 -0.02 5.06
C ASN A 542 1.34 -0.37 6.47
N MET A 543 2.24 0.48 6.97
CA MET A 543 2.95 0.24 8.24
C MET A 543 2.47 1.17 9.35
N UNK A 544 2.43 0.68 10.44
CA UNK A 544 2.12 1.44 11.54
C UNK A 544 3.33 2.22 11.93
N LYS A 545 3.05 3.36 12.53
CA LYS A 545 4.10 4.28 13.01
C LYS A 545 4.92 3.68 14.17
N LYS A 546 4.30 2.85 14.98
CA LYS A 546 4.92 2.21 16.17
C LYS A 546 5.74 0.97 15.83
N ASP A 547 5.82 0.55 14.58
CA ASP A 547 6.54 -0.64 14.14
C ASP A 547 8.06 -0.41 14.27
N LYS A 548 8.72 -1.21 15.11
CA LYS A 548 10.16 -1.15 15.39
C LYS A 548 10.96 -2.30 14.79
N ARG A 549 10.29 -3.20 14.04
CA ARG A 549 10.97 -4.37 13.46
C ARG A 549 12.10 -3.96 12.51
N PRO A 550 13.30 -4.56 12.63
CA PRO A 550 14.42 -4.21 11.74
C PRO A 550 14.10 -4.36 10.25
N LYS A 551 13.29 -5.37 9.89
CA LYS A 551 12.81 -5.57 8.51
C LYS A 551 11.94 -4.40 8.05
N SER A 552 10.98 -3.98 8.89
CA SER A 552 10.07 -2.87 8.61
C SER A 552 10.82 -1.54 8.47
N LEU A 553 11.80 -1.31 9.34
CA LEU A 553 12.64 -0.10 9.31
C LEU A 553 13.53 -0.06 8.06
N ARG A 554 14.04 -1.22 7.61
CA ARG A 554 14.78 -1.31 6.33
C ARG A 554 13.87 -1.01 5.14
N LEU A 555 12.65 -1.55 5.14
CA LEU A 555 11.65 -1.27 4.10
C LEU A 555 11.28 0.22 4.11
N LEU A 556 11.09 0.80 5.29
CA LEU A 556 10.82 2.24 5.46
C LEU A 556 11.96 3.09 4.91
N ARG A 557 13.23 2.72 5.23
CA ARG A 557 14.42 3.42 4.71
C ARG A 557 14.48 3.34 3.18
N GLY A 558 14.28 2.14 2.62
CA GLY A 558 14.27 1.94 1.16
C GLY A 558 13.13 2.70 0.47
N ARG A 559 11.94 2.70 1.07
CA ARG A 559 10.79 3.44 0.54
C ARG A 559 11.03 4.96 0.62
N LEU A 560 11.62 5.45 1.69
CA LEU A 560 12.01 6.86 1.84
C LEU A 560 13.04 7.26 0.79
N GLU A 561 14.06 6.42 0.56
CA GLU A 561 15.07 6.63 -0.49
C GLU A 561 14.40 6.70 -1.87
N ALA A 562 13.48 5.76 -2.16
CA ALA A 562 12.73 5.73 -3.42
C ALA A 562 11.84 6.98 -3.57
N ASN A 563 11.15 7.37 -2.51
CA ASN A 563 10.27 8.54 -2.51
C ASN A 563 11.07 9.84 -2.72
N LEU A 564 12.19 9.97 -2.06
CA LEU A 564 13.12 11.11 -2.22
C LEU A 564 13.79 11.07 -3.60
N SER A 565 14.07 9.88 -4.13
CA SER A 565 14.60 9.70 -5.48
C SER A 565 13.63 10.24 -6.54
N GLY A 566 12.34 9.96 -6.37
CA GLY A 566 11.29 10.50 -7.25
C GLY A 566 11.14 12.03 -7.15
N LEU A 567 11.60 12.64 -6.06
CA LEU A 567 11.47 14.07 -5.78
C LEU A 567 12.75 14.85 -6.12
N LEU A 568 13.92 14.32 -5.74
CA LEU A 568 15.23 15.01 -5.77
C LEU A 568 16.24 14.33 -6.71
N GLY A 569 15.87 13.18 -7.28
CA GLY A 569 16.78 12.32 -8.03
C GLY A 569 17.52 11.33 -7.12
N PRO A 570 17.95 10.17 -7.67
CA PRO A 570 18.52 9.09 -6.87
C PRO A 570 19.86 9.41 -6.21
N ALA A 571 20.68 10.23 -6.85
CA ALA A 571 22.01 10.59 -6.31
C ALA A 571 21.88 11.43 -5.04
N ILE A 572 20.99 12.43 -5.05
CA ILE A 572 20.74 13.32 -3.89
C ILE A 572 19.99 12.56 -2.80
N ALA A 573 19.00 11.77 -3.19
CA ALA A 573 18.21 10.94 -2.25
C ALA A 573 19.11 9.98 -1.49
N HIS A 574 19.99 9.32 -2.19
CA HIS A 574 20.96 8.40 -1.60
C HIS A 574 21.92 9.13 -0.65
N UNK A 575 22.33 10.06 -0.96
CA UNK A 575 23.19 10.81 -0.26
C UNK A 575 22.71 11.25 0.98
N LEU A 576 21.49 11.72 0.87
CA LEU A 576 20.76 12.24 2.03
C LEU A 576 20.41 11.11 3.01
N ILE A 577 19.85 10.02 2.52
CA ILE A 577 19.46 8.86 3.33
C ILE A 577 20.70 8.21 3.96
N ASP A 578 21.78 8.07 3.24
CA ASP A 578 22.99 7.42 3.78
C ASP A 578 23.69 8.27 4.86
N ARG A 579 23.62 9.58 4.73
CA ARG A 579 24.19 10.51 5.73
C ARG A 579 23.39 10.57 7.03
N PHE A 580 22.07 10.57 6.95
CA PHE A 580 21.19 10.79 8.12
C PHE A 580 20.56 9.51 8.67
N LEU A 581 20.50 8.45 7.86
CA LEU A 581 19.95 7.14 8.24
C LEU A 581 20.90 6.02 7.77
N PRO A 582 22.17 6.05 8.26
CA PRO A 582 23.16 5.06 7.76
C PRO A 582 22.85 3.61 8.11
N UNK A 583 23.15 2.69 7.39
CA UNK A 583 22.99 1.35 7.56
C UNK A 583 24.15 0.92 8.35
N THR A 584 24.13 0.45 9.50
CA THR A 584 25.23 -0.15 10.33
C THR A 584 25.52 -1.56 9.87
N ALA A 585 26.79 -1.86 9.67
CA ALA A 585 27.22 -3.16 9.16
C ALA A 585 27.33 -4.17 10.30
N ASN A 586 26.35 -5.02 10.45
CA ASN A 586 26.46 -6.22 11.27
C ASN A 586 26.36 -7.46 10.37
N UNK A 587 27.19 -8.12 10.41
CA UNK A 587 27.41 -9.11 9.49
C UNK A 587 27.00 -10.47 9.78
N GLU A 588 26.19 -10.68 10.62
CA GLU A 588 25.78 -12.09 10.69
C GLU A 588 24.39 -12.34 10.05
N PRO A 589 24.23 -13.49 9.35
CA PRO A 589 22.93 -13.79 8.72
C PRO A 589 21.89 -14.12 9.80
N GLY A 590 20.94 -13.26 9.96
CA GLY A 590 19.84 -13.40 10.93
C GLY A 590 18.63 -14.12 10.38
N ALA A 591 17.69 -14.41 11.27
CA ALA A 591 16.44 -15.12 10.98
C ALA A 591 15.56 -14.45 9.90
N SER A 592 15.70 -13.13 9.71
CA SER A 592 15.01 -12.40 8.63
C SER A 592 15.44 -12.85 7.21
N ASP A 593 16.61 -13.49 7.09
CA ASP A 593 17.07 -14.00 5.80
C ASP A 593 16.32 -15.27 5.40
N VAL A 594 15.88 -16.07 6.38
CA VAL A 594 15.06 -17.26 6.16
C VAL A 594 13.67 -16.82 5.61
N ALA A 595 13.04 -15.88 6.25
CA ALA A 595 11.73 -15.35 5.80
C ALA A 595 11.81 -14.69 4.41
N ALA A 596 12.90 -14.05 4.11
CA ALA A 596 13.14 -13.48 2.77
C ALA A 596 13.45 -14.55 1.70
N UNK A 597 13.99 -15.51 2.03
CA UNK A 597 14.22 -16.57 1.27
C UNK A 597 13.00 -17.24 0.93
N GLU A 598 12.19 -17.36 1.93
CA GLU A 598 10.87 -17.93 1.73
C GLU A 598 10.03 -17.11 0.75
N ASN A 599 9.95 -15.80 0.94
CA ASN A 599 9.23 -14.91 0.03
C ASN A 599 9.80 -14.94 -1.40
N ARG A 600 11.11 -15.14 -1.54
CA ARG A 600 11.76 -15.31 -2.86
C ARG A 600 11.45 -16.66 -3.50
N ILE A 601 11.40 -17.72 -2.73
CA ILE A 601 10.98 -19.05 -3.20
C ILE A 601 9.51 -18.96 -3.66
N GLU A 602 8.71 -18.25 -2.93
CA GLU A 602 7.29 -18.01 -3.25
C GLU A 602 7.14 -17.19 -4.55
N ALA A 603 7.93 -16.17 -4.72
CA ALA A 603 7.94 -15.38 -5.98
C ALA A 603 8.46 -16.16 -7.20
N UNK A 604 9.32 -17.06 -6.92
CA UNK A 604 9.84 -17.78 -7.87
C UNK A 604 9.25 -19.08 -8.13
N ARG A 605 8.13 -19.22 -7.58
CA ARG A 605 7.37 -20.48 -7.59
C ARG A 605 6.99 -21.00 -8.97
N SER A 606 6.61 -20.13 -9.85
CA SER A 606 6.23 -20.47 -11.24
C SER A 606 7.36 -21.18 -12.01
N ASN A 607 8.59 -21.04 -11.52
CA ASN A 607 9.78 -21.58 -12.18
C ASN A 607 10.33 -22.83 -11.50
N LEU A 608 9.73 -23.27 -10.36
CA LEU A 608 10.16 -24.48 -9.67
C LEU A 608 9.61 -25.73 -10.37
N SER A 609 10.46 -26.73 -10.57
CA SER A 609 10.10 -28.02 -11.17
C SER A 609 10.85 -29.17 -10.48
N GLY A 610 10.30 -30.36 -10.57
CA GLY A 610 10.88 -31.58 -10.02
C GLY A 610 11.01 -31.54 -8.48
N MET A 611 12.12 -32.05 -7.95
CA MET A 611 12.39 -32.18 -6.50
C MET A 611 12.25 -30.85 -5.74
N ALA A 612 12.60 -29.73 -6.37
CA ALA A 612 12.48 -28.40 -5.74
C ALA A 612 11.01 -28.02 -5.49
N ALA A 613 10.13 -28.37 -6.41
CA ALA A 613 8.69 -28.17 -6.28
C ALA A 613 8.11 -29.07 -5.16
N ASP A 614 8.57 -30.31 -5.08
CA ASP A 614 8.13 -31.28 -4.05
C ASP A 614 8.57 -30.83 -2.66
N LEU A 615 9.80 -30.33 -2.51
CA LEU A 615 10.32 -29.80 -1.25
C LEU A 615 9.55 -28.53 -0.83
N ASP A 616 9.22 -27.66 -1.77
CA ASP A 616 8.41 -26.46 -1.46
C ASP A 616 7.00 -26.83 -1.02
N ASN A 617 6.39 -27.82 -1.69
CA ASN A 617 5.06 -28.31 -1.30
C ASN A 617 5.09 -28.92 0.11
N LEU A 618 6.13 -29.71 0.44
CA LEU A 618 6.32 -30.30 1.77
C LEU A 618 6.52 -29.19 2.82
N ARG A 619 7.34 -28.20 2.55
CA ARG A 619 7.57 -27.05 3.43
C ARG A 619 6.28 -26.31 3.76
N ARG A 620 5.47 -26.13 2.76
CA ARG A 620 4.13 -25.52 2.96
C ARG A 620 3.21 -26.35 3.84
N UNK A 621 3.22 -27.51 3.71
CA UNK A 621 2.42 -28.37 4.41
C UNK A 621 2.75 -28.28 5.82
N HIS A 622 4.01 -28.23 6.00
CA HIS A 622 4.47 -28.09 7.40
C HIS A 622 4.13 -26.70 7.97
N ARG A 623 4.37 -25.65 7.22
CA ARG A 623 4.04 -24.28 7.66
C ARG A 623 2.54 -24.10 7.91
N GLN A 624 1.74 -24.59 7.02
CA GLN A 624 0.27 -24.55 7.21
C GLN A 624 -0.18 -25.34 8.42
N UNK A 625 0.46 -26.41 8.66
CA UNK A 625 0.17 -27.15 9.73
C UNK A 625 0.44 -26.45 10.96
N LEU A 626 1.50 -25.77 11.02
CA LEU A 626 1.87 -25.00 12.21
C LEU A 626 1.01 -23.75 12.39
N MET A 627 0.70 -23.09 11.35
CA MET A 627 -0.22 -21.93 11.38
C MET A 627 -1.65 -22.30 11.78
N UNK A 628 -1.96 -23.49 11.67
CA UNK A 628 -3.22 -23.91 11.94
C UNK A 628 -3.39 -24.66 13.18
N LEU A 629 -2.39 -24.78 13.87
CA LEU A 629 -2.49 -25.44 15.20
C LEU A 629 -3.33 -24.61 16.17
N PRO A 630 -4.18 -25.25 16.94
CA PRO A 630 -4.98 -24.53 17.96
C PRO A 630 -4.17 -24.13 19.20
N LEU A 631 -2.89 -24.43 19.19
CA LEU A 631 -1.93 -24.08 20.24
C LEU A 631 -1.10 -22.90 19.75
N GLY A 632 -0.91 -21.88 20.55
CA GLY A 632 -0.05 -20.75 20.22
C GLY A 632 1.40 -21.21 20.09
N VAL A 633 1.99 -21.00 18.89
CA VAL A 633 3.37 -21.40 18.60
C VAL A 633 4.18 -20.16 18.20
N CYS A 634 5.25 -19.92 18.95
CA CYS A 634 6.27 -18.92 18.65
C CYS A 634 7.60 -19.62 18.50
N SER A 635 8.28 -19.40 17.36
CA SER A 635 9.62 -19.95 17.12
C SER A 635 10.64 -18.81 17.16
N LEU A 636 11.70 -18.99 17.94
CA LEU A 636 12.76 -17.99 18.12
C LEU A 636 14.05 -18.44 17.44
N GLY A 637 14.74 -17.50 16.84
CA GLY A 637 16.08 -17.67 16.29
C GLY A 637 17.16 -17.50 17.38
N PRO A 638 18.44 -17.62 16.99
CA PRO A 638 19.55 -17.61 17.94
C PRO A 638 19.78 -16.30 18.71
N GLU A 639 19.23 -15.21 18.26
CA GLU A 639 19.29 -13.88 18.91
C GLU A 639 17.94 -13.53 19.55
N ASP A 640 17.14 -14.52 19.91
CA ASP A 640 15.77 -14.39 20.45
C ASP A 640 14.84 -13.60 19.51
N GLN A 641 15.13 -13.64 18.21
CA GLN A 641 14.31 -13.02 17.16
C GLN A 641 13.15 -13.95 16.78
N ILE A 642 11.96 -13.42 16.72
CA ILE A 642 10.75 -14.20 16.38
C ILE A 642 10.80 -14.55 14.88
N ILE A 643 10.89 -15.86 14.58
CA ILE A 643 10.89 -16.40 13.21
C ILE A 643 9.45 -16.69 12.76
N MET A 644 8.64 -17.27 13.68
CA MET A 644 7.28 -17.71 13.39
C MET A 644 6.34 -17.37 14.56
N TRP A 645 5.12 -17.01 14.20
CA TRP A 645 4.02 -16.65 15.11
C TRP A 645 2.72 -17.09 14.43
N ASN A 646 2.03 -18.02 15.01
CA ASN A 646 0.85 -18.63 14.35
C ASN A 646 -0.46 -17.93 14.70
N UNK A 647 -1.28 -18.42 14.18
CA UNK A 647 -2.51 -17.89 14.36
C UNK A 647 -3.08 -18.01 15.69
N ALA A 648 -2.92 -19.00 16.28
CA ALA A 648 -3.33 -19.17 17.70
C ALA A 648 -2.63 -18.17 18.62
N MET A 649 -1.34 -17.89 18.41
CA MET A 649 -0.63 -16.81 19.13
C MET A 649 -1.29 -15.45 18.91
N GLU A 650 -1.72 -15.16 17.70
CA GLU A 650 -2.43 -13.91 17.37
C GLU A 650 -3.72 -13.80 18.18
N SER A 651 -4.54 -14.87 18.22
CA SER A 651 -5.81 -14.87 18.94
C SER A 651 -5.62 -14.75 20.46
N LEU A 652 -4.49 -15.29 20.98
CA LEU A 652 -4.19 -15.24 22.43
C LEU A 652 -3.62 -13.90 22.86
N THR A 653 -2.75 -13.30 22.03
CA THR A 653 -1.97 -12.12 22.39
C THR A 653 -2.50 -10.81 21.81
N GLY A 654 -3.29 -10.89 20.74
CA GLY A 654 -3.73 -9.73 19.95
C GLY A 654 -2.65 -9.17 19.03
N ILE A 655 -1.50 -9.87 18.90
CA ILE A 655 -0.36 -9.43 18.05
C ILE A 655 -0.37 -10.27 16.77
N THR A 656 -0.45 -9.62 15.62
CA THR A 656 -0.53 -10.33 14.33
C THR A 656 0.83 -10.96 13.98
N PRO A 657 0.86 -12.03 13.15
CA PRO A 657 2.11 -12.63 12.69
C PRO A 657 3.02 -11.64 11.97
N ASP A 658 2.44 -10.70 11.20
CA ASP A 658 3.19 -9.68 10.48
C ASP A 658 3.82 -8.63 11.40
N GLU A 659 3.20 -8.36 12.54
CA GLU A 659 3.74 -7.47 13.58
C GLU A 659 4.85 -8.15 14.38
N ALA A 660 4.68 -9.43 14.70
CA ALA A 660 5.61 -10.18 15.56
C ALA A 660 6.87 -10.63 14.80
N ALA A 661 6.72 -11.11 13.56
CA ALA A 661 7.82 -11.72 12.81
C ALA A 661 8.96 -10.72 12.55
N GLY A 662 10.15 -11.06 13.03
CA GLY A 662 11.37 -10.27 12.88
C GLY A 662 11.67 -9.34 14.05
N LEU A 663 10.76 -9.17 15.02
CA LEU A 663 11.06 -8.47 16.28
C LEU A 663 11.90 -9.36 17.19
N GLN A 664 12.68 -8.77 18.07
CA GLN A 664 13.25 -9.51 19.21
C GLN A 664 12.15 -9.72 20.24
N LEU A 665 12.23 -10.84 20.97
CA LEU A 665 11.22 -11.21 21.98
C LEU A 665 11.03 -10.10 23.04
N GLY A 666 12.10 -9.36 23.34
CA GLY A 666 12.05 -8.24 24.27
C GLY A 666 11.39 -6.97 23.73
N GLU A 667 10.99 -6.95 22.47
CA GLU A 667 10.38 -5.77 21.81
C GLU A 667 8.85 -5.91 21.64
N ILE A 668 8.28 -7.07 22.00
CA ILE A 668 6.83 -7.25 21.94
C ILE A 668 6.16 -6.52 23.12
N GLY A 669 4.87 -6.24 22.98
CA GLY A 669 4.09 -5.48 23.98
C GLY A 669 3.90 -6.23 25.30
N GLU A 670 3.84 -5.50 26.42
CA GLU A 670 3.44 -6.05 27.70
C GLU A 670 1.94 -6.41 27.68
N PRO A 671 1.54 -7.46 28.37
CA PRO A 671 2.25 -8.28 29.36
C PRO A 671 3.05 -9.46 28.81
N TRP A 672 3.01 -9.64 27.53
CA TRP A 672 3.63 -10.79 26.86
C TRP A 672 5.17 -10.77 26.82
N UNK A 673 5.69 -9.82 26.87
CA UNK A 673 7.04 -9.65 26.89
C UNK A 673 7.69 -10.24 28.06
N SER A 674 7.11 -9.70 29.16
CA SER A 674 7.69 -10.20 30.43
C SER A 674 7.44 -11.70 30.65
N LEU A 675 6.28 -12.19 30.27
CA LEU A 675 5.91 -13.60 30.41
C LEU A 675 6.78 -14.52 29.53
N LEU A 676 6.93 -14.21 28.27
CA LEU A 676 7.67 -15.04 27.32
C LEU A 676 9.20 -14.93 27.55
N ASN A 677 9.66 -13.78 27.97
CA ASN A 677 11.07 -13.57 28.31
C ASN A 677 11.45 -14.32 29.58
N UNK A 678 10.60 -14.50 30.45
CA UNK A 678 10.76 -15.20 31.60
C UNK A 678 10.91 -16.62 31.31
N UNK A 679 10.16 -17.13 30.25
CA UNK A 679 10.27 -18.48 29.87
C UNK A 679 11.48 -18.74 29.04
N UNK A 680 11.91 -17.75 28.31
CA UNK A 680 13.03 -17.93 27.53
C UNK A 680 14.30 -18.04 28.33
N THR A 681 14.50 -17.16 29.33
CA THR A 681 15.73 -17.13 30.16
C THR A 681 15.78 -18.15 31.30
N GLY A 682 14.65 -18.61 31.75
CA GLY A 682 14.56 -19.56 32.85
C GLY A 682 14.97 -20.99 32.44
N ASP A 683 15.43 -21.77 33.42
CA ASP A 683 15.82 -23.19 33.21
C ASP A 683 14.62 -24.12 33.06
N ASN A 684 13.44 -23.69 33.44
CA ASN A 684 12.21 -24.49 33.40
C ASN A 684 11.71 -24.64 31.95
N THR A 685 11.47 -25.89 31.53
CA THR A 685 10.91 -26.21 30.21
C THR A 685 9.40 -26.07 30.18
N HIS A 686 8.77 -25.89 31.36
CA HIS A 686 7.33 -25.88 31.49
C HIS A 686 6.91 -24.95 32.63
N GLN A 687 5.95 -24.07 32.40
CA GLN A 687 5.35 -23.20 33.42
C GLN A 687 3.83 -23.34 33.33
N HIS A 688 3.27 -24.03 34.34
CA HIS A 688 1.85 -24.31 34.42
C HIS A 688 1.10 -23.17 35.13
N LYS A 689 -0.07 -22.79 34.65
CA LYS A 689 -0.95 -21.75 35.24
C LYS A 689 -0.26 -20.38 35.48
N ALA A 690 0.44 -19.85 34.50
CA ALA A 690 0.89 -18.47 34.56
C ALA A 690 -0.32 -17.51 34.43
N THR A 691 -0.36 -16.50 35.28
CA THR A 691 -1.47 -15.53 35.28
C THR A 691 -1.07 -14.28 34.51
N VAL A 692 -1.88 -13.87 33.54
CA VAL A 692 -1.67 -12.65 32.72
C VAL A 692 -2.91 -11.76 32.88
N ASN A 693 -2.69 -10.48 33.12
CA ASN A 693 -3.76 -9.50 33.21
C ASN A 693 -3.83 -8.69 31.90
N ILE A 694 -4.92 -8.87 31.15
CA ILE A 694 -5.13 -8.22 29.86
C ILE A 694 -6.41 -7.37 29.96
N HIS A 695 -6.25 -6.10 29.90
CA HIS A 695 -7.34 -5.11 30.03
C HIS A 695 -8.20 -5.29 31.28
N GLY A 696 -7.55 -5.73 32.42
CA GLY A 696 -8.28 -6.02 33.66
C GLY A 696 -8.86 -7.40 33.76
N UNK A 697 -8.75 -8.34 32.84
CA UNK A 697 -9.16 -9.62 32.82
C UNK A 697 -8.03 -10.51 33.12
N LYS A 698 -8.26 -11.23 34.03
CA LYS A 698 -7.29 -12.24 34.45
C LYS A 698 -7.36 -13.45 33.52
N ARG A 699 -6.27 -13.77 32.83
CA ARG A 699 -6.18 -14.94 31.95
C ARG A 699 -5.13 -15.92 32.45
N TYR A 700 -5.39 -17.19 32.31
CA TYR A 700 -4.50 -18.27 32.71
C TYR A 700 -3.92 -18.93 31.48
N VAL A 701 -2.60 -19.05 31.45
CA VAL A 701 -1.87 -19.64 30.33
C VAL A 701 -0.85 -20.66 30.81
N SER A 702 -0.62 -21.69 30.01
CA SER A 702 0.45 -22.65 30.20
C SER A 702 1.50 -22.43 29.11
N LEU A 703 2.76 -22.39 29.50
CA LEU A 703 3.89 -22.20 28.60
C LEU A 703 4.77 -23.45 28.58
N HIS A 704 5.20 -23.84 27.40
CA HIS A 704 6.14 -24.92 27.18
C HIS A 704 7.29 -24.39 26.34
N LYS A 705 8.51 -24.78 26.66
CA LYS A 705 9.75 -24.42 25.97
C LYS A 705 10.40 -25.70 25.44
N ALA A 706 10.66 -25.74 24.14
CA ALA A 706 11.41 -26.82 23.50
C ALA A 706 12.62 -26.22 22.76
N VAL A 707 13.78 -26.77 23.03
CA VAL A 707 15.03 -26.36 22.35
C VAL A 707 15.25 -27.32 21.18
N ILE A 708 15.38 -26.75 19.96
CA ILE A 708 15.65 -27.53 18.75
C ILE A 708 17.12 -27.97 18.79
N GLU A 709 17.38 -29.28 18.89
CA GLU A 709 18.71 -29.82 18.94
C GLU A 709 19.44 -29.63 17.60
N LYS A 710 20.78 -29.61 17.67
CA LYS A 710 21.71 -29.35 16.58
C LYS A 710 21.57 -30.35 15.43
N SER A 711 21.38 -29.87 14.22
CA SER A 711 21.60 -30.65 13.01
C SER A 711 23.07 -31.05 12.89
N ALA A 712 23.33 -32.23 12.33
CA ALA A 712 24.65 -32.83 12.21
C ALA A 712 25.61 -32.09 11.25
N SER A 713 25.26 -30.95 10.72
CA SER A 713 26.09 -30.11 9.85
C SER A 713 26.92 -29.11 10.68
N PRO A 714 28.26 -29.18 10.58
CA PRO A 714 29.14 -28.32 11.41
C PRO A 714 29.13 -26.82 11.05
N ARG A 715 28.40 -26.42 10.03
CA ARG A 715 28.32 -25.00 9.58
C ARG A 715 27.16 -24.22 10.12
N ILE A 716 26.17 -24.86 10.83
CA ILE A 716 25.00 -24.20 11.38
C ILE A 716 24.94 -24.47 12.90
N ARG A 717 25.54 -23.59 13.67
CA ARG A 717 25.56 -23.65 15.14
C ARG A 717 24.44 -22.74 15.67
N GLN A 718 23.21 -23.20 15.65
CA GLN A 718 22.16 -22.32 16.20
C GLN A 718 20.98 -23.09 16.76
N UNK A 719 20.56 -22.94 17.97
CA UNK A 719 19.60 -23.50 18.59
C UNK A 719 18.46 -22.71 18.48
N GLY A 720 17.61 -23.04 17.92
CA GLY A 720 16.29 -22.41 17.93
C GLY A 720 15.47 -22.83 19.14
N VAL A 721 14.60 -21.98 19.64
CA VAL A 721 13.67 -22.25 20.76
C VAL A 721 12.26 -22.13 20.24
N ILE A 722 11.39 -23.06 20.65
CA ILE A 722 9.96 -23.01 20.35
C ILE A 722 9.20 -22.78 21.65
N UNK A 723 8.36 -21.91 21.81
CA UNK A 723 7.55 -21.64 22.84
C UNK A 723 6.22 -22.00 22.44
N UNK A 724 5.33 -22.63 23.05
CA UNK A 724 4.11 -23.05 22.88
C UNK A 724 3.39 -22.49 23.95
N LEU A 725 2.24 -21.84 23.75
CA LEU A 725 1.33 -21.13 24.66
C LEU A 725 -0.09 -21.68 24.55
N GLU A 726 -0.68 -22.05 25.68
CA GLU A 726 -2.03 -22.63 25.71
C GLU A 726 -2.97 -21.85 26.65
N UNK A 727 -3.98 -21.36 26.46
CA UNK A 727 -4.78 -20.78 27.09
C UNK A 727 -5.42 -21.68 27.89
N LEU A 728 -5.53 -21.60 29.01
CA LEU A 728 -6.21 -22.39 30.05
C LEU A 728 -7.34 -21.62 30.78
N THR A 729 -7.63 -20.44 30.37
CA THR A 729 -8.59 -19.51 31.02
C THR A 729 -9.98 -20.14 31.11
N GLU A 730 -10.50 -20.74 30.09
CA GLU A 730 -11.78 -21.44 30.08
C GLU A 730 -11.76 -22.69 31.00
N THR A 731 -10.76 -23.46 30.94
CA THR A 731 -10.53 -24.60 31.81
C THR A 731 -10.38 -24.20 33.26
N UNK A 732 -9.72 -23.28 33.59
CA UNK A 732 -9.53 -22.75 34.81
C UNK A 732 -10.74 -22.20 35.40
N UNK A 733 -11.45 -21.68 34.68
CA UNK A 733 -12.66 -21.18 35.00
C UNK A 733 -13.60 -22.25 35.35
N LEU A 734 -13.71 -23.20 34.46
CA LEU A 734 -14.53 -24.41 34.70
C LEU A 734 -14.09 -25.17 35.94
N GLU A 735 -12.80 -25.30 36.19
CA GLU A 735 -12.28 -25.96 37.40
C GLU A 735 -12.67 -25.21 38.69
N GLU A 736 -12.58 -23.91 38.68
CA GLU A 736 -12.96 -23.06 39.83
C GLU A 736 -14.48 -23.13 40.06
N GLU A 737 -15.25 -23.09 38.99
CA GLU A 737 -16.72 -23.25 39.03
C GLU A 737 -17.11 -24.63 39.53
N LEU A 738 -16.42 -25.69 39.04
CA LEU A 738 -16.66 -27.06 39.52
C LEU A 738 -16.30 -27.18 40.99
N ALA A 739 -15.17 -26.66 41.43
CA ALA A 739 -14.77 -26.68 42.85
C ALA A 739 -15.73 -25.85 43.72
N HIS A 740 -16.25 -24.74 43.21
CA HIS A 740 -17.28 -23.93 43.89
C HIS A 740 -18.60 -24.73 43.99
N SER A 741 -19.03 -25.35 42.89
CA SER A 741 -20.24 -26.19 42.83
C SER A 741 -20.14 -27.40 43.74
N GLU A 742 -18.99 -28.09 43.81
CA GLU A 742 -18.73 -29.21 44.71
C GLU A 742 -18.79 -28.76 46.18
N ARG A 743 -18.25 -27.60 46.51
CA ARG A 743 -18.33 -27.04 47.88
C ARG A 743 -19.77 -26.71 48.25
N LEU A 744 -20.54 -26.14 47.33
CA LEU A 744 -21.97 -25.86 47.53
C LEU A 744 -22.79 -27.18 47.74
N ALA A 745 -22.57 -28.18 46.90
CA ALA A 745 -23.23 -29.49 46.96
C ALA A 745 -22.88 -30.24 48.28
N SER A 746 -21.66 -30.17 48.72
CA SER A 746 -21.23 -30.73 50.02
C SER A 746 -21.85 -29.99 51.19
N UNK A 747 -21.90 -28.83 51.16
CA UNK A 747 -22.50 -28.08 52.05
C UNK A 747 -23.86 -28.31 52.14
N GLY A 748 -24.54 -28.42 50.98
CA GLY A 748 -25.97 -28.75 50.91
C GLY A 748 -26.35 -30.11 51.61
N ARG A 749 -25.61 -31.14 51.28
CA ARG A 749 -25.82 -32.45 51.85
C ARG A 749 -25.64 -32.46 53.38
N LEU A 750 -24.60 -31.80 53.86
CA LEU A 750 -24.37 -31.69 55.34
C LEU A 750 -25.46 -30.84 56.00
N ALA A 751 -25.86 -29.75 55.37
CA ALA A 751 -26.89 -28.83 55.87
C ALA A 751 -28.24 -29.55 56.10
N ALA A 752 -28.66 -30.38 55.13
CA ALA A 752 -29.91 -31.14 55.22
C ALA A 752 -29.93 -32.14 56.43
N GLY A 753 -28.77 -32.80 56.56
CA GLY A 753 -28.62 -33.77 57.72
C GLY A 753 -28.59 -33.05 59.06
N VAL A 754 -27.84 -31.93 59.14
CA VAL A 754 -27.71 -31.12 60.36
C VAL A 754 -29.07 -30.49 60.77
N ALA A 755 -29.79 -29.98 59.77
CA ALA A 755 -31.09 -29.33 59.97
C ALA A 755 -32.12 -30.25 60.55
N HIS A 756 -32.18 -31.47 60.06
CA HIS A 756 -33.09 -32.46 60.57
C HIS A 756 -32.72 -32.89 62.01
N UNK A 757 -31.62 -32.84 62.26
CA UNK A 757 -31.03 -33.18 63.39
C UNK A 757 -31.11 -32.22 64.48
N ILE A 758 -31.08 -31.04 64.11
CA ILE A 758 -31.26 -29.98 65.12
C ILE A 758 -32.73 -29.56 65.30
N GLY A 759 -33.47 -29.61 64.22
CA GLY A 759 -34.90 -29.21 64.25
C GLY A 759 -35.73 -29.93 65.27
N ASN A 760 -35.53 -31.24 65.44
CA ASN A 760 -36.28 -32.04 66.37
C ASN A 760 -36.10 -31.63 67.85
N PRO A 761 -34.88 -31.52 68.42
CA PRO A 761 -34.71 -31.06 69.84
C PRO A 761 -35.12 -29.59 70.00
N ILE A 762 -34.95 -28.70 69.00
CA ILE A 762 -35.35 -27.27 69.06
C ILE A 762 -36.88 -27.19 69.22
N THR A 763 -37.64 -27.99 68.48
CA THR A 763 -39.12 -28.12 68.61
C THR A 763 -39.51 -28.61 70.01
N GLY A 764 -38.78 -29.59 70.50
CA GLY A 764 -38.99 -30.11 71.84
C GLY A 764 -38.79 -29.04 72.92
N ILE A 765 -37.73 -28.31 72.85
CA ILE A 765 -37.39 -27.21 73.80
C ILE A 765 -38.47 -26.10 73.70
N ALA A 766 -38.93 -25.74 72.49
CA ALA A 766 -39.96 -24.72 72.28
C ALA A 766 -41.27 -25.14 72.93
N CYS A 767 -41.67 -26.42 72.78
CA CYS A 767 -42.89 -26.98 73.39
C CYS A 767 -42.82 -26.98 74.95
N LEU A 768 -41.65 -27.36 75.47
CA LEU A 768 -41.44 -27.35 76.93
C LEU A 768 -41.46 -25.88 77.46
N ALA A 769 -40.86 -24.95 76.78
CA ALA A 769 -40.89 -23.55 77.16
C ALA A 769 -42.30 -22.94 77.08
N GLN A 770 -43.10 -23.36 76.06
CA GLN A 770 -44.49 -22.95 75.94
C GLN A 770 -45.32 -23.48 77.10
N ASN A 771 -45.14 -24.75 77.44
CA ASN A 771 -45.84 -25.33 78.58
C ASN A 771 -45.49 -24.60 79.88
N VAL A 772 -44.21 -24.35 80.14
CA VAL A 772 -43.76 -23.59 81.34
C VAL A 772 -44.38 -22.19 81.33
N ARG A 773 -44.37 -21.46 80.19
CA ARG A 773 -44.99 -20.16 80.09
C ARG A 773 -46.47 -20.16 80.41
N ASP A 774 -47.20 -21.19 79.95
CA ASP A 774 -48.65 -21.23 80.09
C ASP A 774 -49.10 -21.75 81.43
N GLU A 775 -48.27 -22.57 82.10
CA GLU A 775 -48.58 -23.13 83.43
C GLU A 775 -48.15 -22.26 84.62
N THR A 776 -47.10 -21.41 84.45
CA THR A 776 -46.55 -20.68 85.62
C THR A 776 -47.34 -19.41 85.92
N GLN A 777 -47.50 -19.12 87.25
CA GLN A 777 -48.09 -17.92 87.82
C GLN A 777 -46.98 -16.85 88.11
N ASN A 778 -45.74 -17.22 87.98
CA ASN A 778 -44.61 -16.36 88.32
C ASN A 778 -44.14 -15.65 87.04
N ASP A 779 -44.26 -14.33 87.03
CA ASP A 779 -43.88 -13.45 85.90
C ASP A 779 -42.36 -13.51 85.48
N UNK A 780 -41.58 -13.93 86.23
CA UNK A 780 -40.21 -14.02 85.87
C UNK A 780 -39.94 -15.21 85.01
N ILE A 781 -40.66 -16.26 85.70
CA ILE A 781 -40.51 -17.53 84.97
C ILE A 781 -41.20 -17.44 83.59
N ARG A 782 -42.36 -16.80 83.53
CA ARG A 782 -43.09 -16.58 82.32
C ARG A 782 -42.24 -15.83 81.32
N ASN A 783 -41.45 -14.77 81.75
CA ASN A 783 -40.55 -13.96 80.91
C ASN A 783 -39.38 -14.82 80.48
N MET A 784 -38.79 -15.66 81.31
CA MET A 784 -37.71 -16.58 80.95
C MET A 784 -38.19 -17.58 79.89
N ALA A 785 -39.37 -18.12 80.02
CA ALA A 785 -39.97 -19.03 79.04
C ALA A 785 -40.17 -18.32 77.65
N ARG A 786 -40.57 -17.04 77.69
CA ARG A 786 -40.75 -16.27 76.46
C ARG A 786 -39.41 -16.10 75.74
N GLN A 787 -38.38 -15.80 76.47
CA GLN A 787 -37.01 -15.71 75.89
C GLN A 787 -36.54 -17.05 75.32
N UNK A 788 -36.80 -18.17 75.83
CA UNK A 788 -36.49 -19.47 75.36
C UNK A 788 -37.20 -19.76 74.15
N ILE A 789 -38.42 -19.24 74.03
CA ILE A 789 -39.18 -19.41 72.78
C ILE A 789 -38.61 -18.54 71.68
N GLU A 790 -38.28 -17.28 71.93
CA GLU A 790 -37.64 -16.39 70.99
C GLU A 790 -36.30 -16.95 70.44
N GLN A 791 -35.49 -17.57 71.33
CA GLN A 791 -34.22 -18.19 70.96
C GLN A 791 -34.45 -19.47 70.14
N THR A 792 -35.43 -20.29 70.46
CA THR A 792 -35.76 -21.46 69.66
C THR A 792 -36.34 -21.09 68.29
N ASP A 793 -37.17 -20.04 68.22
CA ASP A 793 -37.67 -19.51 66.95
C ASP A 793 -36.53 -18.98 66.08
N ARG A 794 -35.57 -18.30 66.69
CA ARG A 794 -34.41 -17.78 66.01
C ARG A 794 -33.54 -18.91 65.43
N THR A 795 -33.33 -19.97 66.21
CA THR A 795 -32.56 -21.16 65.79
C THR A 795 -33.31 -21.93 64.71
N SER A 796 -34.59 -22.02 64.74
CA SER A 796 -35.46 -22.70 63.76
C SER A 796 -35.33 -21.99 62.41
N ARG A 797 -35.38 -20.68 62.45
CA ARG A 797 -35.18 -19.91 61.20
C ARG A 797 -33.79 -20.11 60.59
N UNK A 798 -32.80 -20.30 61.40
CA UNK A 798 -31.59 -20.55 60.98
C UNK A 798 -31.43 -21.83 60.34
N VAL A 799 -32.01 -22.73 60.87
CA VAL A 799 -31.97 -24.09 60.35
C VAL A 799 -32.82 -24.21 59.08
N GLN A 800 -33.96 -23.56 59.02
CA GLN A 800 -34.82 -23.54 57.83
C GLN A 800 -34.12 -22.89 56.67
N SER A 801 -33.32 -21.79 56.87
CA SER A 801 -32.51 -21.16 55.86
C SER A 801 -31.43 -22.10 55.29
N LEU A 802 -30.87 -22.94 56.20
CA LEU A 802 -29.87 -23.94 55.81
C LEU A 802 -30.50 -25.04 54.94
N VAL A 803 -31.71 -25.47 55.30
CA VAL A 803 -32.50 -26.49 54.56
C VAL A 803 -32.83 -25.93 53.14
N ASN A 804 -33.31 -24.70 53.08
CA ASN A 804 -33.68 -24.05 51.80
C ASN A 804 -32.45 -23.92 50.89
N PHE A 805 -31.28 -23.56 51.43
CA PHE A 805 -30.01 -23.54 50.71
C PHE A 805 -29.65 -24.95 50.20
N ALA A 806 -29.76 -25.96 50.98
CA ALA A 806 -29.49 -27.38 50.66
C ALA A 806 -30.38 -27.88 49.51
N HIS A 807 -31.67 -27.51 49.52
CA HIS A 807 -32.63 -27.92 48.48
C HIS A 807 -32.40 -27.16 47.16
N SER A 808 -31.96 -25.91 47.19
CA SER A 808 -31.68 -25.13 46.00
C SER A 808 -30.53 -25.72 45.17
N GLY A 809 -29.55 -26.35 45.81
CA GLY A 809 -28.41 -27.01 45.14
C GLY A 809 -28.72 -28.40 44.58
N SER A 810 -29.89 -29.03 44.91
CA SER A 810 -30.18 -30.44 44.53
C SER A 810 -31.12 -30.62 43.32
N HIS A 811 -31.67 -29.51 42.82
CA HIS A 811 -32.63 -29.59 41.71
C HIS A 811 -32.00 -29.35 40.32
N UNK A 812 -31.24 -30.00 40.16
CA UNK A 812 -30.62 -29.84 38.89
C UNK A 812 -31.21 -30.65 37.80
N LYS A 813 -32.12 -31.16 37.79
CA LYS A 813 -32.59 -31.97 36.67
C LYS A 813 -34.08 -32.26 36.66
N SER A 814 -34.88 -31.44 37.34
CA SER A 814 -36.32 -31.53 37.13
C SER A 814 -36.80 -30.40 36.21
N UNK A 815 -37.28 -30.68 35.33
CA UNK A 815 -37.70 -29.91 34.42
C UNK A 815 -38.22 -28.74 34.87
N GLN A 816 -37.57 -27.95 34.82
CA GLN A 816 -37.92 -26.57 35.10
C GLN A 816 -38.85 -26.04 34.01
N ARG A 817 -39.99 -25.60 34.39
CA ARG A 817 -40.88 -24.83 33.51
C ARG A 817 -40.17 -23.52 33.18
N LYS A 818 -39.48 -23.49 32.08
CA LYS A 818 -38.94 -22.22 31.52
C LYS A 818 -40.12 -21.47 30.91
N GLU A 819 -40.66 -20.53 31.66
CA GLU A 819 -41.72 -19.66 31.17
C GLU A 819 -41.21 -18.28 30.90
N ARG A 820 -41.99 -17.51 30.18
CA ARG A 820 -41.66 -16.11 29.83
C ARG A 820 -41.98 -15.25 31.07
N VAL A 821 -40.96 -14.72 31.75
CA VAL A 821 -41.05 -13.95 33.00
C VAL A 821 -40.77 -12.49 32.71
N SER A 822 -41.72 -11.60 33.15
CA SER A 822 -41.52 -10.15 33.10
C SER A 822 -40.71 -9.68 34.31
N UNK A 823 -39.69 -9.11 34.18
CA UNK A 823 -38.82 -8.64 35.16
C UNK A 823 -39.44 -7.56 35.96
N SER A 824 -40.18 -6.67 35.14
CA SER A 824 -40.94 -5.59 35.84
C SER A 824 -42.03 -6.14 36.81
N UNK A 825 -42.54 -7.03 36.57
CA UNK A 825 -43.53 -7.65 37.34
C UNK A 825 -42.98 -8.22 38.54
N CYS A 826 -42.05 -8.93 38.31
CA CYS A 826 -41.37 -9.46 39.53
C CYS A 826 -40.76 -8.39 40.47
N UNK A 827 -40.28 -7.37 40.02
CA UNK A 827 -39.77 -6.33 40.73
C UNK A 827 -40.74 -5.74 41.59
N ASP A 828 -42.04 -5.38 40.93
CA ASP A 828 -43.14 -4.78 41.68
C ASP A 828 -43.66 -5.69 42.82
N GLU A 829 -43.76 -6.95 42.51
CA GLU A 829 -44.18 -7.96 43.51
C GLU A 829 -43.15 -8.07 44.66
N ALA A 830 -41.82 -8.07 44.33
CA ALA A 830 -40.76 -8.13 45.33
C ALA A 830 -40.78 -6.89 46.25
N ILE A 831 -40.97 -5.71 45.70
CA ILE A 831 -41.07 -4.45 46.46
C ILE A 831 -42.30 -4.47 47.37
N THR A 832 -43.42 -4.95 46.84
CA THR A 832 -44.66 -5.08 47.61
C THR A 832 -44.44 -5.99 48.81
N LEU A 833 -43.84 -7.16 48.60
CA LEU A 833 -43.56 -8.11 49.68
C LEU A 833 -42.60 -7.54 50.75
N VAL A 834 -41.55 -6.87 50.33
CA VAL A 834 -40.55 -6.28 51.26
C VAL A 834 -41.16 -5.09 52.01
N SER A 835 -42.04 -4.32 51.41
CA SER A 835 -42.73 -3.15 52.00
C SER A 835 -43.68 -3.55 53.14
N LEU A 836 -44.12 -4.81 53.21
CA LEU A 836 -44.91 -5.34 54.30
C LEU A 836 -44.12 -5.47 55.63
N ASN A 837 -42.80 -5.48 55.55
CA ASN A 837 -41.91 -5.58 56.70
C ASN A 837 -41.79 -4.22 57.42
N LYS A 838 -41.66 -4.26 58.81
CA LYS A 838 -41.58 -3.04 59.65
C LYS A 838 -40.56 -2.02 59.15
N LYS A 839 -39.39 -2.43 58.68
CA LYS A 839 -38.32 -1.58 58.17
C LYS A 839 -38.64 -1.08 56.73
N GLY A 840 -39.30 -1.91 55.90
CA GLY A 840 -39.70 -1.57 54.54
C GLY A 840 -40.76 -0.47 54.46
N LYS A 841 -41.59 -0.27 55.53
CA LYS A 841 -42.61 0.78 55.60
C LYS A 841 -42.04 2.22 55.62
N TYR A 842 -40.74 2.38 56.00
CA TYR A 842 -40.11 3.67 56.18
C TYR A 842 -39.02 3.93 55.12
N MET A 843 -38.93 3.08 54.09
CA MET A 843 -37.96 3.22 53.00
C MET A 843 -38.62 3.77 51.75
N ASN A 844 -37.92 4.59 51.02
CA ASN A 844 -38.34 5.08 49.72
C ASN A 844 -37.75 4.17 48.63
N PHE A 845 -38.56 3.79 47.67
CA PHE A 845 -38.10 3.03 46.50
C PHE A 845 -38.18 3.87 45.26
N ASP A 846 -37.03 4.09 44.60
CA ASP A 846 -36.95 4.73 43.27
C ASP A 846 -36.83 3.64 42.21
N VAL A 847 -37.95 3.31 41.60
CA VAL A 847 -38.03 2.24 40.60
C VAL A 847 -38.04 2.87 39.21
N ARG A 848 -37.03 2.52 38.39
CA ARG A 848 -36.94 2.96 37.01
C ARG A 848 -36.89 1.75 36.08
N CYS A 849 -37.88 1.65 35.24
CA CYS A 849 -38.04 0.58 34.27
C CYS A 849 -38.39 1.21 32.91
N ASP A 850 -37.39 1.35 32.05
CA ASP A 850 -37.56 2.08 30.79
C ASP A 850 -38.30 1.28 29.71
N GLU A 851 -38.14 -0.05 29.70
CA GLU A 851 -38.80 -0.91 28.70
C GLU A 851 -39.19 -2.26 29.35
N PRO A 852 -40.36 -2.86 28.97
CA PRO A 852 -40.73 -4.19 29.42
C PRO A 852 -39.74 -5.22 28.90
N ALA A 853 -39.05 -5.88 29.82
CA ALA A 853 -38.06 -6.91 29.48
C ALA A 853 -38.47 -8.28 30.01
N UNK A 854 -38.47 -9.35 29.42
CA UNK A 854 -38.77 -10.62 29.66
C UNK A 854 -37.57 -11.48 29.67
N ILE A 855 -37.45 -12.30 30.34
CA ILE A 855 -36.47 -13.39 30.39
C ILE A 855 -37.15 -14.75 30.36
N LEU A 856 -36.35 -15.76 29.99
CA LEU A 856 -36.83 -17.15 30.02
C LEU A 856 -36.40 -17.81 31.34
N GLY A 857 -37.34 -18.14 32.23
CA GLY A 857 -36.97 -18.70 33.53
C GLY A 857 -38.15 -19.06 34.39
N ASP A 858 -37.92 -19.14 35.70
CA ASP A 858 -38.91 -19.41 36.71
C ASP A 858 -39.21 -18.12 37.48
N SER A 859 -40.44 -17.66 37.42
CA SER A 859 -40.90 -16.42 38.06
C SER A 859 -40.71 -16.43 39.59
N GLN A 860 -40.89 -17.61 40.24
CA GLN A 860 -40.72 -17.73 41.69
C GLN A 860 -39.24 -17.63 42.10
N GLN A 861 -38.34 -18.23 41.32
CA GLN A 861 -36.88 -18.09 41.53
C GLN A 861 -36.42 -16.66 41.38
N LEU A 862 -36.88 -15.96 40.33
CA LEU A 862 -36.55 -14.56 40.12
C LEU A 862 -37.08 -13.68 41.24
N LEU A 863 -38.33 -13.92 41.67
CA LEU A 863 -38.93 -13.21 42.78
C LEU A 863 -38.13 -13.41 44.07
N GLN A 864 -37.68 -14.63 44.33
CA GLN A 864 -36.83 -14.97 45.50
C GLN A 864 -35.49 -14.23 45.46
N VAL A 865 -34.85 -14.15 44.28
CA VAL A 865 -33.61 -13.39 44.07
C VAL A 865 -33.85 -11.92 44.42
N LEU A 866 -34.90 -11.32 43.87
CA LEU A 866 -35.21 -9.90 44.06
C LEU A 866 -35.54 -9.58 45.53
N VAL A 867 -36.37 -10.39 46.18
CA VAL A 867 -36.70 -10.25 47.61
C VAL A 867 -35.44 -10.34 48.48
N UNK A 868 -34.49 -11.20 48.24
CA UNK A 868 -33.29 -11.34 48.87
C UNK A 868 -32.44 -10.21 48.78
N LEU A 869 -32.32 -9.68 47.53
CA LEU A 869 -31.46 -8.49 47.29
C LEU A 869 -32.05 -7.22 47.90
N ILE A 870 -33.31 -6.97 47.67
CA ILE A 870 -34.00 -5.78 48.23
C ILE A 870 -34.00 -5.81 49.76
N ASN A 871 -34.20 -6.96 50.38
CA ASN A 871 -34.10 -7.12 51.82
C ASN A 871 -32.68 -6.86 52.35
N ASN A 872 -31.67 -7.29 51.63
CA ASN A 872 -30.27 -7.00 51.96
C ASN A 872 -29.97 -5.49 51.85
N ALA A 873 -30.44 -4.89 50.83
CA ALA A 873 -30.38 -3.46 50.62
C ALA A 873 -31.11 -2.66 51.72
N UNK A 874 -32.23 -3.23 52.04
CA UNK A 874 -32.99 -2.74 53.08
C UNK A 874 -32.36 -2.93 54.38
N UNK A 875 -31.58 -3.94 54.48
CA UNK A 875 -30.93 -4.29 55.68
C UNK A 875 -29.72 -3.48 55.95
N ALA A 876 -29.01 -2.99 54.90
CA ALA A 876 -27.77 -2.20 54.91
C ALA A 876 -27.97 -0.69 55.06
N SER A 877 -29.11 -0.21 54.64
CA SER A 877 -29.41 1.22 54.55
C SER A 877 -29.96 1.86 55.83
N PRO A 878 -29.67 3.15 56.13
CA PRO A 878 -30.31 3.89 57.20
C PRO A 878 -31.80 4.02 56.99
N GLU A 879 -32.53 4.33 58.07
CA GLU A 879 -33.99 4.61 57.99
C GLU A 879 -34.24 5.88 57.16
N GLN A 880 -35.27 5.87 56.36
CA GLN A 880 -35.72 6.92 55.45
C GLN A 880 -34.77 7.15 54.23
N SER A 881 -33.91 6.21 53.92
CA SER A 881 -33.06 6.25 52.72
C SER A 881 -33.76 5.65 51.49
N THR A 882 -33.15 5.77 50.37
CA THR A 882 -33.72 5.36 49.06
C THR A 882 -32.95 4.21 48.36
N UNK A 883 -33.49 3.10 47.85
CA UNK A 883 -32.93 2.02 47.18
C UNK A 883 -33.29 2.16 45.75
N UNK A 884 -32.62 2.21 44.93
CA UNK A 884 -32.85 2.36 43.55
C UNK A 884 -32.90 1.00 42.97
N VAL A 885 -33.80 0.89 42.19
CA VAL A 885 -33.96 -0.36 41.45
C VAL A 885 -34.13 -0.09 39.93
N UNK A 886 -33.28 -0.49 39.16
CA UNK A 886 -33.29 -0.14 37.87
C UNK A 886 -33.35 -1.36 36.99
N UNK A 887 -33.95 -1.55 36.09
CA UNK A 887 -33.96 -2.45 35.16
C UNK A 887 -33.78 -1.86 33.94
N GLU A 888 -32.83 -1.97 33.02
CA GLU A 888 -32.41 -1.46 31.69
C GLU A 888 -32.26 -2.64 30.72
N ARG A 889 -32.67 -2.42 29.48
CA ARG A 889 -32.38 -3.36 28.39
C ARG A 889 -31.14 -2.82 27.64
N ILE A 890 -30.08 -3.64 27.54
CA ILE A 890 -28.84 -3.31 26.87
C ILE A 890 -28.58 -4.37 25.78
N ALA A 891 -28.88 -4.04 24.54
CA ALA A 891 -28.77 -4.95 23.39
C ALA A 891 -29.53 -6.29 23.62
N ALA A 892 -28.83 -7.41 23.67
CA ALA A 892 -29.41 -8.75 23.85
C ALA A 892 -29.56 -9.19 25.33
N SER A 893 -29.27 -8.28 26.32
CA SER A 893 -29.30 -8.56 27.77
C SER A 893 -30.19 -7.59 28.53
N VAL A 894 -30.69 -7.99 29.74
CA VAL A 894 -31.45 -7.18 30.70
C VAL A 894 -30.60 -7.02 31.97
N UNK A 895 -30.40 -5.99 32.58
CA UNK A 895 -29.61 -5.71 33.68
C UNK A 895 -30.49 -5.21 34.73
N UNK A 896 -30.61 -5.61 35.81
CA UNK A 896 -31.30 -5.28 36.95
C UNK A 896 -30.34 -4.90 37.92
N SER A 897 -30.40 -3.70 38.36
CA SER A 897 -29.48 -3.26 39.42
C SER A 897 -30.25 -2.78 40.66
N VAL A 898 -29.72 -3.10 41.85
CA VAL A 898 -30.26 -2.66 43.17
C VAL A 898 -29.15 -1.90 43.91
N UNK A 899 -29.38 -0.87 44.19
CA UNK A 899 -28.46 -0.09 44.80
C UNK A 899 -28.97 0.33 46.09
N ASP A 900 -28.12 0.52 47.07
CA ASP A 900 -28.44 0.96 48.45
C ASP A 900 -27.60 2.16 48.92
N GLU A 901 -28.01 2.73 50.03
CA GLU A 901 -27.28 3.86 50.68
C GLU A 901 -26.57 3.44 51.96
N GLY A 902 -26.17 2.16 52.05
CA GLY A 902 -25.52 1.56 53.22
C GLY A 902 -24.01 1.79 53.25
N THR A 903 -23.34 1.07 54.16
CA THR A 903 -21.90 1.15 54.41
C THR A 903 -21.04 0.56 53.28
N GLY A 904 -21.72 -0.07 52.28
CA GLY A 904 -21.00 -0.71 51.16
C GLY A 904 -20.36 -2.02 51.56
N ILE A 905 -19.48 -2.51 50.71
CA ILE A 905 -18.85 -3.84 50.84
C ILE A 905 -17.35 -3.62 51.04
N PRO A 906 -16.77 -4.12 52.19
CA PRO A 906 -15.30 -4.05 52.35
C PRO A 906 -14.53 -4.84 51.28
N UNK A 907 -13.71 -4.43 50.95
CA UNK A 907 -12.89 -4.99 50.01
C UNK A 907 -12.33 -6.28 50.37
N SER A 908 -12.04 -6.51 51.64
CA SER A 908 -11.54 -7.78 52.16
C SER A 908 -12.46 -8.95 51.87
N ILE A 909 -13.67 -8.72 51.56
CA ILE A 909 -14.69 -9.76 51.31
C ILE A 909 -15.27 -9.75 49.86
N UNK A 910 -15.02 -9.00 49.22
CA UNK A 910 -15.46 -8.85 47.92
C UNK A 910 -15.38 -10.05 47.14
N ASP A 911 -14.18 -10.75 47.06
CA ASP A 911 -13.96 -12.02 46.37
C ASP A 911 -14.71 -13.22 47.02
N ARG A 912 -15.09 -13.06 48.25
CA ARG A 912 -15.72 -14.17 49.00
C ARG A 912 -17.17 -13.91 49.33
N ILE A 913 -17.78 -12.87 48.80
CA ILE A 913 -19.15 -12.44 49.19
C ILE A 913 -20.23 -13.46 48.82
N PHE A 914 -19.96 -14.31 47.85
CA PHE A 914 -20.86 -15.37 47.40
C PHE A 914 -20.59 -16.72 48.10
N GLU A 915 -19.53 -16.81 48.94
CA GLU A 915 -19.26 -18.01 49.71
C GLU A 915 -20.35 -18.17 50.79
N PRO A 916 -20.83 -19.40 51.07
CA PRO A 916 -21.73 -19.65 52.21
C PRO A 916 -21.09 -19.17 53.52
N PHE A 917 -21.92 -18.56 54.41
CA PHE A 917 -21.53 -18.02 55.74
C PHE A 917 -20.70 -16.74 55.73
N UNK A 918 -20.53 -16.10 54.76
CA UNK A 918 -19.85 -14.92 54.63
C UNK A 918 -20.78 -13.90 54.96
N THR A 919 -20.51 -13.16 55.90
CA THR A 919 -21.36 -12.07 56.42
C THR A 919 -20.52 -11.03 57.18
N THR A 920 -20.86 -9.75 57.00
CA THR A 920 -20.30 -8.62 57.76
C THR A 920 -21.19 -8.25 58.96
N LYS A 921 -22.33 -8.93 59.10
CA LYS A 921 -23.30 -8.68 60.20
C LYS A 921 -22.81 -9.35 61.46
N GLU A 922 -23.14 -8.77 62.63
CA GLU A 922 -22.82 -9.34 63.94
C GLU A 922 -23.37 -10.77 64.07
N PRO A 923 -22.71 -11.65 64.84
CA PRO A 923 -23.14 -13.01 65.07
C PRO A 923 -24.60 -13.07 65.44
N GLY A 924 -25.39 -13.78 64.65
CA GLY A 924 -26.86 -13.89 64.81
C GLY A 924 -27.73 -12.85 64.08
N UNK A 925 -27.17 -11.90 63.40
CA UNK A 925 -27.87 -10.96 62.63
C UNK A 925 -27.95 -11.29 61.20
N GLY A 926 -27.06 -12.08 60.77
CA GLY A 926 -27.00 -12.56 59.40
C GLY A 926 -26.59 -14.02 59.29
N THR A 927 -27.28 -14.81 58.47
CA THR A 927 -26.93 -16.20 58.22
C THR A 927 -25.74 -16.39 57.28
N GLY A 928 -25.38 -15.37 56.45
CA GLY A 928 -24.37 -15.46 55.40
C GLY A 928 -24.74 -16.40 54.24
N LEU A 929 -25.99 -16.84 54.17
CA LEU A 929 -26.46 -17.76 53.13
C LEU A 929 -27.25 -17.06 52.00
N GLY A 930 -27.67 -15.82 52.23
CA GLY A 930 -28.56 -15.11 51.29
C GLY A 930 -27.92 -14.87 49.92
N LEU A 931 -26.70 -14.34 49.90
CA LEU A 931 -26.02 -14.01 48.62
C LEU A 931 -25.51 -15.26 47.87
N SER A 932 -25.13 -16.33 48.61
CA SER A 932 -24.77 -17.61 47.97
C SER A 932 -25.98 -18.27 47.32
N LEU A 933 -27.16 -18.15 47.97
CA LEU A 933 -28.43 -18.61 47.38
C LEU A 933 -28.80 -17.79 46.14
N VAL A 934 -28.67 -16.46 46.22
CA VAL A 934 -28.93 -15.56 45.07
C VAL A 934 -28.02 -15.95 43.91
N TYR A 935 -26.72 -16.15 44.13
CA TYR A 935 -25.75 -16.57 43.12
C TYR A 935 -26.21 -17.84 42.40
N SER A 936 -26.57 -18.86 43.17
CA SER A 936 -27.05 -20.16 42.66
C SER A 936 -28.34 -20.03 41.83
N LEU A 937 -29.30 -19.22 42.29
CA LEU A 937 -30.57 -19.01 41.58
C LEU A 937 -30.36 -18.20 40.28
N VAL A 938 -29.48 -17.19 40.29
CA VAL A 938 -29.17 -16.38 39.11
C VAL A 938 -28.51 -17.25 38.04
N GLU A 939 -27.56 -18.11 38.42
CA GLU A 939 -26.96 -19.08 37.50
C GLU A 939 -27.99 -20.06 36.93
N ASN A 940 -28.89 -20.58 37.75
CA ASN A 940 -29.98 -21.47 37.30
C ASN A 940 -30.89 -20.76 36.26
N LEU A 941 -31.08 -19.46 36.41
CA LEU A 941 -31.85 -18.63 35.47
C LEU A 941 -31.03 -18.22 34.21
N GLY A 942 -29.79 -18.68 34.11
CA GLY A 942 -28.90 -18.37 33.00
C GLY A 942 -28.35 -16.93 33.01
N GLY A 943 -28.34 -16.30 34.18
CA GLY A 943 -27.85 -14.93 34.36
C GLY A 943 -26.49 -14.88 35.02
N HIS A 944 -26.03 -13.65 35.21
CA HIS A 944 -24.77 -13.34 35.89
C HIS A 944 -25.01 -12.27 36.94
N ILE A 945 -24.30 -12.34 38.08
CA ILE A 945 -24.39 -11.36 39.17
C ILE A 945 -23.05 -10.72 39.45
N ASP A 946 -23.04 -9.40 39.54
CA ASP A 946 -21.88 -8.59 39.94
C ASP A 946 -22.26 -7.71 41.12
N ILE A 947 -21.28 -7.44 41.97
CA ILE A 947 -21.48 -6.59 43.16
C ILE A 947 -20.32 -5.61 43.25
N MET A 948 -20.63 -4.33 43.45
CA MET A 948 -19.65 -3.26 43.60
C MET A 948 -20.16 -2.19 44.57
N ASN A 949 -19.30 -1.32 45.03
CA ASN A 949 -19.69 -0.14 45.80
C ASN A 949 -20.25 0.93 44.83
N ALA A 950 -21.36 1.54 45.22
CA ALA A 950 -22.12 2.45 44.35
C ALA A 950 -21.43 3.81 44.14
N SER A 951 -20.60 4.24 45.11
CA SER A 951 -19.87 5.50 45.02
C SER A 951 -18.45 5.37 45.59
N ALA A 952 -17.59 6.30 45.25
CA ALA A 952 -16.21 6.34 45.74
C ALA A 952 -16.06 7.11 47.07
N ARG A 953 -17.19 7.48 47.75
CA ARG A 953 -17.16 8.20 49.04
C ARG A 953 -16.72 7.27 50.16
N UNK A 954 -16.15 7.67 50.99
CA UNK A 954 -15.59 6.87 52.00
C UNK A 954 -16.55 6.54 53.11
N ASP A 955 -17.32 7.59 53.35
CA ASP A 955 -18.33 7.39 54.40
C ASP A 955 -19.66 6.99 53.74
N ASN A 956 -20.05 5.79 53.79
CA ASN A 956 -21.24 5.18 53.20
C ASN A 956 -21.24 5.18 51.66
N PRO A 957 -20.39 4.36 51.02
CA PRO A 957 -20.37 4.23 49.57
C PRO A 957 -21.61 3.58 48.96
N GLY A 958 -22.42 2.91 49.73
CA GLY A 958 -23.55 2.07 49.28
C GLY A 958 -23.07 0.87 48.48
N ALA A 959 -23.87 -0.17 48.39
CA ALA A 959 -23.61 -1.29 47.51
C ALA A 959 -24.52 -1.26 46.29
N LYS A 960 -24.00 -1.72 45.17
CA LYS A 960 -24.74 -1.87 43.93
C LYS A 960 -24.60 -3.33 43.49
N VAL A 961 -25.71 -4.02 43.43
CA VAL A 961 -25.78 -5.37 42.89
C VAL A 961 -26.34 -5.28 41.47
N ILE A 962 -25.69 -5.93 40.56
CA ILE A 962 -26.06 -5.94 39.14
C ILE A 962 -26.33 -7.38 38.72
N LEU A 963 -27.54 -7.65 38.26
CA LEU A 963 -27.93 -8.91 37.66
C LEU A 963 -28.02 -8.69 36.12
N SER A 964 -27.47 -9.59 35.37
CA SER A 964 -27.60 -9.58 33.91
C SER A 964 -28.19 -10.91 33.42
N PHE A 965 -29.22 -10.86 32.63
CA PHE A 965 -29.89 -12.00 32.05
C PHE A 965 -30.00 -11.86 30.54
N PRO A 966 -29.96 -12.96 29.77
CA PRO A 966 -30.26 -12.90 28.33
C PRO A 966 -31.73 -12.48 28.12
N CYS A 967 -31.95 -11.54 27.25
CA CYS A 967 -33.26 -11.02 26.90
C CYS A 967 -34.00 -12.04 26.01
N TYR A 968 -35.27 -12.30 26.33
CA TYR A 968 -36.10 -13.16 25.49
C TYR A 968 -36.81 -12.30 24.43
N ASP A 969 -36.38 -12.42 23.18
CA ASP A 969 -37.02 -11.84 22.02
C ASP A 969 -37.76 -12.91 21.22
N ALA A 970 -39.07 -12.74 21.03
CA ALA A 970 -39.92 -13.68 20.30
C ALA A 970 -39.50 -13.90 18.84
N GLN A 971 -38.62 -13.02 18.27
CA GLN A 971 -38.16 -13.11 16.88
C GLN A 971 -37.03 -14.11 16.67
N HIS A 972 -36.44 -14.65 17.74
CA HIS A 972 -35.31 -15.59 17.68
C HIS A 972 -35.64 -16.97 18.27
N ALA A 973 -36.93 -17.37 18.34
CA ALA A 973 -37.29 -18.72 18.73
C ALA A 973 -36.84 -19.70 17.62
N PRO A 974 -36.01 -20.71 17.90
CA PRO A 974 -35.73 -21.72 16.91
C PRO A 974 -37.01 -22.45 16.58
N ASN A 975 -37.31 -22.58 15.31
CA ASN A 975 -38.44 -23.41 14.85
C ASN A 975 -38.25 -24.82 15.37
N SER A 976 -39.18 -25.27 16.22
CA SER A 976 -39.25 -26.62 16.78
C SER A 976 -39.51 -27.65 15.68
#